data_20c0ab2ff4f4f4d3a579e980a8da59c2
#
_entry.id   20c0ab2ff4f4f4d3a579e980a8da59c2
#
_cell.length_a   1.000
_cell.length_b   1.000
_cell.length_c   1.000
_cell.angle_alpha   90.00
_cell.angle_beta   90.00
_cell.angle_gamma   90.00
#
_symmetry.space_group_name_H-M   'P 1'
#
loop_
_entity.id
_entity.type
_entity.pdbx_description
1 polymer ?
#
loop_
_entity_poly.entity_id
_entity_poly.type
_entity_poly.pdbx_seq_one_letter_code
_entity_poly.pdbx_strand_id
1 'polypeptide(L)'
;MDFADNIQEVLGPGGVISQSLAGFEERPQQVQMACAVRQAFADGRHLAVEAGTGIGKSFAYLVPAIELVCRGAGRVLISTFTITLQEQLINKDIPFLADCLPGSFTAGLAKGRGNYLCKRRLEYAMRKQRLLFGESDTEFAMINDWANQTKDGSLSDIPFVPGSLLWDAVNSEHGNCRGHKCPHFQDCFYQQARRQLEKADIIVANHALLFSDLALKEEGASILPDYRYVIVDEAQNIEHVAEEQFGINISSRKIKFLLDGIYNPRTHKGLLAYTDAQKAIDIVDRITRETKSFFEKVGGWYEQTKEQTNGRCSPAGGQGYVNFVGDSLSGHFKKLGSELGKLAKQIEDVDEKFEILRFVNRCGAIAEDLNHFFAQDRPDYVYWVEVTDGDCGHNKKRSEKRGRRADIYLRSAAINVGPDVKRCLFDKYESVILTSATLSTGPYMGKFEIRNSNLETPQLRCVEGFEFFAGRIGLSGYGGLRPDEDDFDALKLGSPFDYKKQVTVYIEKDLPDPNEPTFVEHAAEAIKKYVLQTKGRAFVLFTSYEMLEIIADKLYDWLKVNNIELLQQGAGLDRTALLKRFKSQSRLTAEENRGQKTEDRGQSSVIRHPSSDNFADSAVKSAVLFGTDSFWQGVDVPGVALSNVIIVRLPFAVPDKPLLAGRLERIKEDGGNPFYDYQLPSAIIKFKQGFGRLIRSKTDTGIIVVLDSRVVNKPYGQQFLSAIPECRVEIVTAKTRKAADSHRRGR
;
A
#
# COMPACT_ATOMS: atom_id res chain seq x y z
N MET A 1 34.34 6.19 19.68
CA MET A 1 34.15 7.44 18.91
C MET A 1 32.76 7.94 19.28
N ASP A 2 32.65 9.18 19.72
CA ASP A 2 31.37 9.80 19.97
C ASP A 2 30.68 10.14 18.63
N PHE A 3 29.34 10.17 18.63
CA PHE A 3 28.60 10.64 17.47
C PHE A 3 29.03 12.10 17.20
N ALA A 4 29.24 12.41 15.91
CA ALA A 4 29.56 13.77 15.49
C ALA A 4 28.48 14.74 16.01
N ASP A 5 28.90 15.82 16.66
CA ASP A 5 27.97 16.82 17.18
C ASP A 5 27.14 17.47 16.05
N ASN A 6 27.65 17.37 14.80
CA ASN A 6 27.04 17.93 13.62
C ASN A 6 26.64 16.85 12.61
N ILE A 7 25.34 16.78 12.27
CA ILE A 7 24.79 15.91 11.19
C ILE A 7 25.52 16.10 9.84
N GLN A 8 26.06 17.30 9.61
CA GLN A 8 26.85 17.61 8.41
C GLN A 8 28.11 16.74 8.28
N GLU A 9 28.77 16.41 9.39
CA GLU A 9 29.93 15.52 9.40
C GLU A 9 29.58 14.06 9.09
N VAL A 10 28.31 13.69 9.20
CA VAL A 10 27.81 12.37 8.85
C VAL A 10 27.30 12.33 7.41
N LEU A 11 26.37 13.23 7.07
CA LEU A 11 25.64 13.22 5.79
C LEU A 11 26.17 14.18 4.74
N GLY A 12 27.04 15.13 5.11
CA GLY A 12 27.58 16.16 4.22
C GLY A 12 28.76 15.68 3.36
N PRO A 13 29.24 16.56 2.47
CA PRO A 13 30.45 16.30 1.70
C PRO A 13 31.67 16.11 2.60
N GLY A 14 32.45 15.06 2.36
CA GLY A 14 33.59 14.70 3.21
C GLY A 14 33.20 13.98 4.50
N GLY A 15 31.92 13.82 4.79
CA GLY A 15 31.42 13.10 5.94
C GLY A 15 31.56 11.59 5.81
N VAL A 16 31.26 10.88 6.90
CA VAL A 16 31.47 9.42 7.02
C VAL A 16 30.76 8.64 5.92
N ILE A 17 29.51 9.01 5.61
CA ILE A 17 28.71 8.34 4.58
C ILE A 17 29.28 8.65 3.19
N SER A 18 29.74 9.87 2.93
CA SER A 18 30.31 10.25 1.63
C SER A 18 31.59 9.49 1.29
N GLN A 19 32.37 9.09 2.30
CA GLN A 19 33.57 8.31 2.13
C GLN A 19 33.30 6.83 1.85
N SER A 20 32.17 6.31 2.32
CA SER A 20 31.81 4.89 2.23
C SER A 20 30.84 4.59 1.07
N LEU A 21 30.08 5.56 0.59
CA LEU A 21 29.06 5.37 -0.44
C LEU A 21 29.60 5.67 -1.84
N ALA A 22 29.84 4.65 -2.64
CA ALA A 22 30.22 4.83 -4.05
C ALA A 22 29.12 5.61 -4.80
N GLY A 23 29.51 6.72 -5.44
CA GLY A 23 28.57 7.59 -6.16
C GLY A 23 27.75 8.52 -5.23
N PHE A 24 28.33 8.88 -4.08
CA PHE A 24 27.72 9.87 -3.19
C PHE A 24 27.36 11.15 -3.93
N GLU A 25 26.14 11.61 -3.71
CA GLU A 25 25.65 12.90 -4.19
C GLU A 25 25.27 13.77 -3.00
N GLU A 26 25.84 14.96 -2.94
CA GLU A 26 25.44 15.95 -1.92
C GLU A 26 23.98 16.34 -2.07
N ARG A 27 23.24 16.29 -0.95
CA ARG A 27 21.81 16.60 -0.86
C ARG A 27 21.56 17.45 0.40
N PRO A 28 21.63 18.77 0.31
CA PRO A 28 21.42 19.65 1.48
C PRO A 28 20.07 19.42 2.18
N GLN A 29 19.03 19.05 1.42
CA GLN A 29 17.73 18.71 1.96
C GLN A 29 17.75 17.46 2.87
N GLN A 30 18.64 16.50 2.60
CA GLN A 30 18.84 15.34 3.44
C GLN A 30 19.38 15.72 4.81
N VAL A 31 20.37 16.61 4.83
CA VAL A 31 20.96 17.16 6.08
C VAL A 31 19.91 17.95 6.85
N GLN A 32 19.15 18.83 6.18
CA GLN A 32 18.08 19.61 6.81
C GLN A 32 17.02 18.71 7.47
N MET A 33 16.59 17.66 6.74
CA MET A 33 15.64 16.69 7.29
C MET A 33 16.22 15.98 8.53
N ALA A 34 17.47 15.55 8.47
CA ALA A 34 18.11 14.85 9.58
C ALA A 34 18.27 15.75 10.83
N CYS A 35 18.63 17.03 10.62
CA CYS A 35 18.65 18.01 11.71
C CYS A 35 17.27 18.22 12.34
N ALA A 36 16.22 18.33 11.51
CA ALA A 36 14.85 18.49 12.00
C ALA A 36 14.36 17.27 12.78
N VAL A 37 14.66 16.06 12.31
CA VAL A 37 14.32 14.82 13.01
C VAL A 37 15.05 14.72 14.34
N ARG A 38 16.35 15.04 14.39
CA ARG A 38 17.13 15.08 15.62
C ARG A 38 16.56 16.07 16.64
N GLN A 39 16.19 17.26 16.15
CA GLN A 39 15.58 18.30 17.01
C GLN A 39 14.23 17.86 17.56
N ALA A 40 13.37 17.28 16.72
CA ALA A 40 12.06 16.79 17.16
C ALA A 40 12.17 15.69 18.22
N PHE A 41 13.14 14.80 18.11
CA PHE A 41 13.43 13.79 19.14
C PHE A 41 13.93 14.42 20.44
N ALA A 42 14.80 15.44 20.35
CA ALA A 42 15.36 16.12 21.52
C ALA A 42 14.31 16.92 22.28
N ASP A 43 13.39 17.56 21.57
CA ASP A 43 12.33 18.41 22.14
C ASP A 43 11.08 17.60 22.54
N GLY A 44 11.01 16.30 22.21
CA GLY A 44 9.82 15.48 22.45
C GLY A 44 8.60 15.97 21.65
N ARG A 45 8.80 16.46 20.42
CA ARG A 45 7.74 17.01 19.57
C ARG A 45 7.45 16.11 18.37
N HIS A 46 6.22 16.17 17.86
CA HIS A 46 5.87 15.52 16.60
C HIS A 46 6.35 16.35 15.40
N LEU A 47 6.73 15.69 14.31
CA LEU A 47 7.25 16.35 13.11
C LEU A 47 6.66 15.75 11.85
N ALA A 48 6.09 16.59 10.97
CA ALA A 48 5.65 16.20 9.62
C ALA A 48 6.63 16.74 8.57
N VAL A 49 7.25 15.86 7.77
CA VAL A 49 8.22 16.23 6.74
C VAL A 49 7.73 15.85 5.36
N GLU A 50 7.47 16.83 4.51
CA GLU A 50 7.36 16.60 3.07
C GLU A 50 8.75 16.68 2.43
N ALA A 51 9.27 15.54 2.01
CA ALA A 51 10.59 15.43 1.40
C ALA A 51 10.45 14.80 0.01
N GLY A 52 10.71 15.57 -1.03
CA GLY A 52 10.57 15.14 -2.43
C GLY A 52 11.33 13.85 -2.76
N THR A 53 11.03 13.26 -3.90
CA THR A 53 11.77 12.07 -4.37
C THR A 53 13.25 12.38 -4.56
N GLY A 54 14.11 11.40 -4.26
CA GLY A 54 15.56 11.55 -4.44
C GLY A 54 16.32 12.23 -3.32
N ILE A 55 15.67 12.74 -2.27
CA ILE A 55 16.35 13.35 -1.11
C ILE A 55 17.17 12.34 -0.31
N GLY A 56 16.75 11.06 -0.30
CA GLY A 56 17.36 10.04 0.56
C GLY A 56 16.75 10.03 1.97
N LYS A 57 15.41 10.09 2.03
CA LYS A 57 14.63 10.11 3.29
C LYS A 57 15.08 9.07 4.31
N SER A 58 15.35 7.84 3.86
CA SER A 58 15.74 6.74 4.76
C SER A 58 16.96 7.11 5.61
N PHE A 59 18.02 7.61 5.01
CA PHE A 59 19.22 8.01 5.74
C PHE A 59 18.96 9.24 6.62
N ALA A 60 18.13 10.18 6.15
CA ALA A 60 17.82 11.39 6.88
C ALA A 60 17.10 11.14 8.22
N TYR A 61 16.27 10.10 8.31
CA TYR A 61 15.65 9.72 9.58
C TYR A 61 16.39 8.61 10.33
N LEU A 62 17.12 7.72 9.62
CA LEU A 62 17.88 6.64 10.27
C LEU A 62 19.07 7.15 11.06
N VAL A 63 19.83 8.13 10.54
CA VAL A 63 21.01 8.66 11.24
C VAL A 63 20.64 9.21 12.62
N PRO A 64 19.68 10.14 12.78
CA PRO A 64 19.29 10.59 14.12
C PRO A 64 18.60 9.52 14.96
N ALA A 65 17.90 8.53 14.36
CA ALA A 65 17.33 7.42 15.09
C ALA A 65 18.41 6.49 15.66
N ILE A 66 19.46 6.20 14.90
CA ILE A 66 20.62 5.40 15.36
C ILE A 66 21.36 6.16 16.48
N GLU A 67 21.59 7.45 16.32
CA GLU A 67 22.18 8.29 17.35
C GLU A 67 21.37 8.22 18.66
N LEU A 68 20.05 8.34 18.57
CA LEU A 68 19.14 8.30 19.70
C LEU A 68 19.23 6.98 20.49
N VAL A 69 19.18 5.85 19.79
CA VAL A 69 19.24 4.53 20.44
C VAL A 69 20.63 4.23 21.00
N CYS A 70 21.71 4.67 20.34
CA CYS A 70 23.07 4.52 20.85
C CYS A 70 23.34 5.35 22.10
N ARG A 71 22.63 6.47 22.29
CA ARG A 71 22.63 7.28 23.53
C ARG A 71 21.75 6.67 24.63
N GLY A 72 21.05 5.57 24.37
CA GLY A 72 20.19 4.90 25.35
C GLY A 72 18.89 5.65 25.66
N ALA A 73 18.45 6.57 24.80
CA ALA A 73 17.23 7.37 25.04
C ALA A 73 15.93 6.56 24.91
N GLY A 74 15.97 5.41 24.25
CA GLY A 74 14.84 4.51 24.09
C GLY A 74 14.76 3.87 22.70
N ARG A 75 13.85 2.92 22.56
CA ARG A 75 13.65 2.15 21.31
C ARG A 75 12.87 2.98 20.28
N VAL A 76 13.25 2.85 19.00
CA VAL A 76 12.58 3.49 17.87
C VAL A 76 11.84 2.43 17.05
N LEU A 77 10.57 2.68 16.75
CA LEU A 77 9.80 1.92 15.77
C LEU A 77 9.76 2.69 14.44
N ILE A 78 10.15 2.02 13.36
CA ILE A 78 10.06 2.56 11.99
C ILE A 78 8.96 1.79 11.25
N SER A 79 7.90 2.50 10.90
CA SER A 79 6.79 1.94 10.13
C SER A 79 6.87 2.37 8.67
N THR A 80 6.73 1.41 7.74
CA THR A 80 6.71 1.66 6.29
C THR A 80 5.44 1.08 5.66
N PHE A 81 5.09 1.53 4.46
CA PHE A 81 3.86 1.06 3.81
C PHE A 81 4.01 -0.29 3.11
N THR A 82 5.19 -0.60 2.53
CA THR A 82 5.38 -1.80 1.70
C THR A 82 6.43 -2.75 2.25
N ILE A 83 6.27 -4.04 1.97
CA ILE A 83 7.25 -5.09 2.32
C ILE A 83 8.62 -4.78 1.69
N THR A 84 8.65 -4.32 0.44
CA THR A 84 9.90 -3.98 -0.26
C THR A 84 10.69 -2.89 0.46
N LEU A 85 10.03 -1.87 1.02
CA LEU A 85 10.69 -0.84 1.81
C LEU A 85 11.22 -1.38 3.15
N GLN A 86 10.46 -2.28 3.80
CA GLN A 86 10.95 -2.97 5.01
C GLN A 86 12.23 -3.75 4.73
N GLU A 87 12.24 -4.53 3.63
CA GLU A 87 13.41 -5.33 3.22
C GLU A 87 14.60 -4.45 2.85
N GLN A 88 14.37 -3.32 2.19
CA GLN A 88 15.42 -2.35 1.90
C GLN A 88 16.04 -1.80 3.17
N LEU A 89 15.24 -1.36 4.15
CA LEU A 89 15.74 -0.84 5.42
C LEU A 89 16.57 -1.88 6.16
N ILE A 90 16.02 -3.09 6.34
CA ILE A 90 16.63 -4.14 7.18
C ILE A 90 17.85 -4.80 6.53
N ASN A 91 17.83 -5.01 5.19
CA ASN A 91 18.87 -5.77 4.52
C ASN A 91 19.94 -4.89 3.87
N LYS A 92 19.70 -3.57 3.73
CA LYS A 92 20.60 -2.68 3.00
C LYS A 92 20.94 -1.41 3.79
N ASP A 93 19.93 -0.59 4.11
CA ASP A 93 20.16 0.77 4.62
C ASP A 93 20.70 0.74 6.06
N ILE A 94 20.09 -0.03 6.95
CA ILE A 94 20.54 -0.17 8.36
C ILE A 94 21.90 -0.86 8.48
N PRO A 95 22.19 -1.99 7.81
CA PRO A 95 23.51 -2.60 7.84
C PRO A 95 24.61 -1.66 7.35
N PHE A 96 24.38 -0.96 6.23
CA PHE A 96 25.33 0.02 5.71
C PHE A 96 25.64 1.12 6.74
N LEU A 97 24.61 1.65 7.43
CA LEU A 97 24.80 2.67 8.46
C LEU A 97 25.47 2.12 9.72
N ALA A 98 25.23 0.85 10.08
CA ALA A 98 25.89 0.20 11.20
C ALA A 98 27.39 0.02 10.97
N ASP A 99 27.80 -0.19 9.70
CA ASP A 99 29.22 -0.26 9.33
C ASP A 99 29.91 1.12 9.30
N CYS A 100 29.14 2.19 9.06
CA CYS A 100 29.68 3.54 8.91
C CYS A 100 29.67 4.37 10.20
N LEU A 101 28.63 4.18 11.05
CA LEU A 101 28.40 5.05 12.21
C LEU A 101 29.05 4.48 13.47
N PRO A 102 29.49 5.36 14.40
CA PRO A 102 29.99 4.90 15.70
C PRO A 102 28.86 4.35 16.58
N GLY A 103 29.20 3.46 17.48
CA GLY A 103 28.26 2.84 18.40
C GLY A 103 27.81 1.43 17.93
N SER A 104 27.12 0.74 18.80
CA SER A 104 26.51 -0.56 18.51
C SER A 104 25.02 -0.50 18.82
N PHE A 105 24.22 -0.95 17.90
CA PHE A 105 22.79 -1.08 18.04
C PHE A 105 22.30 -2.33 17.31
N THR A 106 21.10 -2.76 17.62
CA THR A 106 20.47 -3.91 17.00
C THR A 106 19.17 -3.51 16.31
N ALA A 107 18.89 -4.10 15.16
CA ALA A 107 17.65 -3.87 14.44
C ALA A 107 16.92 -5.18 14.17
N GLY A 108 15.58 -5.13 14.18
CA GLY A 108 14.75 -6.30 13.95
C GLY A 108 13.56 -5.99 13.05
N LEU A 109 13.21 -6.94 12.16
CA LEU A 109 12.03 -6.87 11.31
C LEU A 109 10.85 -7.53 11.99
N ALA A 110 9.80 -6.76 12.25
CA ALA A 110 8.53 -7.26 12.76
C ALA A 110 7.60 -7.63 11.61
N LYS A 111 7.20 -8.89 11.56
CA LYS A 111 6.17 -9.40 10.66
C LYS A 111 4.98 -9.89 11.48
N GLY A 112 3.77 -9.73 10.96
CA GLY A 112 2.56 -10.30 11.57
C GLY A 112 2.71 -11.81 11.78
N ARG A 113 2.18 -12.33 12.87
CA ARG A 113 2.34 -13.73 13.30
C ARG A 113 1.97 -14.73 12.22
N GLY A 114 0.90 -14.47 11.45
CA GLY A 114 0.45 -15.34 10.35
C GLY A 114 1.43 -15.46 9.17
N ASN A 115 2.51 -14.65 9.16
CA ASN A 115 3.57 -14.76 8.16
C ASN A 115 4.59 -15.86 8.49
N TYR A 116 4.56 -16.46 9.68
CA TYR A 116 5.51 -17.47 10.08
C TYR A 116 4.92 -18.89 10.03
N LEU A 117 5.69 -19.84 9.56
CA LEU A 117 5.38 -21.25 9.65
C LEU A 117 5.39 -21.72 11.13
N CYS A 118 4.43 -22.54 11.51
CA CYS A 118 4.40 -23.21 12.80
C CYS A 118 4.79 -24.69 12.64
N LYS A 119 5.97 -25.09 13.10
CA LYS A 119 6.47 -26.47 12.98
C LYS A 119 5.51 -27.50 13.57
N ARG A 120 4.95 -27.22 14.76
CA ARG A 120 3.96 -28.07 15.39
C ARG A 120 2.71 -28.30 14.53
N ARG A 121 2.19 -27.19 13.90
CA ARG A 121 1.01 -27.28 13.02
C ARG A 121 1.36 -27.99 11.71
N LEU A 122 2.55 -27.80 11.19
CA LEU A 122 3.05 -28.55 10.03
C LEU A 122 3.05 -30.04 10.32
N GLU A 123 3.62 -30.48 11.44
CA GLU A 123 3.66 -31.90 11.86
C GLU A 123 2.23 -32.45 12.08
N TYR A 124 1.35 -31.67 12.72
CA TYR A 124 -0.05 -32.06 12.89
C TYR A 124 -0.75 -32.22 11.54
N ALA A 125 -0.59 -31.23 10.65
CA ALA A 125 -1.16 -31.28 9.31
C ALA A 125 -0.60 -32.45 8.48
N MET A 126 0.69 -32.77 8.58
CA MET A 126 1.29 -33.96 7.94
C MET A 126 0.67 -35.26 8.45
N ARG A 127 0.48 -35.40 9.78
CA ARG A 127 -0.20 -36.58 10.35
C ARG A 127 -1.63 -36.73 9.87
N LYS A 128 -2.33 -35.62 9.60
CA LYS A 128 -3.73 -35.56 9.18
C LYS A 128 -3.88 -35.26 7.66
N GLN A 129 -2.79 -35.30 6.87
CA GLN A 129 -2.76 -34.88 5.45
C GLN A 129 -3.89 -35.49 4.63
N ARG A 130 -4.07 -36.82 4.69
CA ARG A 130 -5.14 -37.51 3.94
C ARG A 130 -6.53 -37.02 4.30
N LEU A 131 -6.71 -36.61 5.56
CA LEU A 131 -7.99 -36.18 6.12
C LEU A 131 -8.34 -34.73 5.75
N LEU A 132 -7.33 -33.86 5.69
CA LEU A 132 -7.49 -32.43 5.48
C LEU A 132 -7.39 -32.05 4.00
N PHE A 133 -6.47 -32.64 3.22
CA PHE A 133 -6.09 -32.16 1.90
C PHE A 133 -6.22 -33.21 0.76
N GLY A 134 -6.08 -34.51 1.01
CA GLY A 134 -6.11 -35.59 0.00
C GLY A 134 -4.77 -36.27 -0.27
N GLU A 135 -4.73 -37.29 -1.17
CA GLU A 135 -3.61 -38.23 -1.26
C GLU A 135 -2.34 -37.69 -2.01
N SER A 136 -2.43 -36.64 -2.80
CA SER A 136 -1.31 -36.16 -3.60
C SER A 136 -1.21 -34.63 -3.59
N ASP A 137 -0.83 -34.06 -2.45
CA ASP A 137 -0.61 -32.62 -2.40
C ASP A 137 0.88 -32.32 -2.52
N THR A 138 1.34 -32.03 -3.74
CA THR A 138 2.73 -31.66 -4.03
C THR A 138 3.15 -30.39 -3.30
N GLU A 139 2.22 -29.44 -3.07
CA GLU A 139 2.51 -28.21 -2.31
C GLU A 139 2.88 -28.53 -0.87
N PHE A 140 2.27 -29.57 -0.29
CA PHE A 140 2.58 -29.98 1.09
C PHE A 140 4.02 -30.48 1.25
N ALA A 141 4.47 -31.28 0.28
CA ALA A 141 5.87 -31.75 0.23
C ALA A 141 6.82 -30.56 0.04
N MET A 142 6.49 -29.62 -0.84
CA MET A 142 7.28 -28.40 -1.06
C MET A 142 7.40 -27.54 0.20
N ILE A 143 6.31 -27.35 0.97
CA ILE A 143 6.37 -26.62 2.25
C ILE A 143 7.25 -27.35 3.26
N ASN A 144 7.12 -28.67 3.36
CA ASN A 144 7.95 -29.46 4.29
C ASN A 144 9.43 -29.41 3.94
N ASP A 145 9.79 -29.52 2.66
CA ASP A 145 11.18 -29.41 2.20
C ASP A 145 11.75 -28.02 2.45
N TRP A 146 10.96 -26.97 2.17
CA TRP A 146 11.35 -25.59 2.51
C TRP A 146 11.49 -25.38 4.02
N ALA A 147 10.60 -25.93 4.83
CA ALA A 147 10.64 -25.81 6.29
C ALA A 147 11.92 -26.33 6.92
N ASN A 148 12.58 -27.32 6.28
CA ASN A 148 13.86 -27.88 6.70
C ASN A 148 15.07 -27.04 6.22
N GLN A 149 14.89 -26.11 5.28
CA GLN A 149 15.98 -25.32 4.68
C GLN A 149 15.93 -23.85 5.14
N THR A 150 14.74 -23.32 5.42
CA THR A 150 14.57 -21.91 5.80
C THR A 150 15.19 -21.60 7.16
N LYS A 151 15.76 -20.39 7.27
CA LYS A 151 16.31 -19.87 8.53
C LYS A 151 15.30 -19.01 9.27
N ASP A 152 14.42 -18.26 8.55
CA ASP A 152 13.47 -17.35 9.17
C ASP A 152 12.05 -17.90 9.21
N GLY A 153 11.72 -18.88 8.37
CA GLY A 153 10.42 -19.54 8.29
C GLY A 153 9.26 -18.62 7.94
N SER A 154 9.53 -17.51 7.26
CA SER A 154 8.47 -16.54 6.91
C SER A 154 7.98 -16.72 5.49
N LEU A 155 6.72 -16.33 5.26
CA LEU A 155 6.05 -16.39 3.95
C LEU A 155 6.81 -15.61 2.85
N SER A 156 7.59 -14.59 3.22
CA SER A 156 8.40 -13.84 2.25
C SER A 156 9.67 -14.59 1.80
N ASP A 157 10.09 -15.62 2.54
CA ASP A 157 11.25 -16.45 2.21
C ASP A 157 10.88 -17.69 1.38
N ILE A 158 9.58 -18.01 1.28
CA ILE A 158 9.11 -19.17 0.53
C ILE A 158 9.23 -18.92 -0.99
N PRO A 159 9.84 -19.82 -1.78
CA PRO A 159 10.12 -19.61 -3.20
C PRO A 159 8.91 -19.77 -4.14
N PHE A 160 7.74 -20.07 -3.60
CA PHE A 160 6.49 -20.22 -4.34
C PHE A 160 5.32 -19.60 -3.56
N VAL A 161 4.16 -19.45 -4.20
CA VAL A 161 2.96 -18.95 -3.52
C VAL A 161 2.13 -20.14 -3.03
N PRO A 162 2.09 -20.41 -1.71
CA PRO A 162 1.32 -21.52 -1.18
C PRO A 162 -0.20 -21.26 -1.29
N GLY A 163 -0.95 -22.32 -1.50
CA GLY A 163 -2.40 -22.25 -1.45
C GLY A 163 -2.90 -21.73 -0.10
N SER A 164 -3.91 -20.86 -0.12
CA SER A 164 -4.41 -20.18 1.10
C SER A 164 -4.89 -21.15 2.18
N LEU A 165 -5.53 -22.26 1.81
CA LEU A 165 -5.97 -23.31 2.76
C LEU A 165 -4.78 -24.01 3.40
N LEU A 166 -3.77 -24.32 2.63
CA LEU A 166 -2.58 -24.99 3.13
C LEU A 166 -1.78 -24.07 4.06
N TRP A 167 -1.57 -22.81 3.68
CA TRP A 167 -0.90 -21.87 4.55
C TRP A 167 -1.67 -21.61 5.85
N ASP A 168 -3.01 -21.50 5.81
CA ASP A 168 -3.85 -21.37 7.00
C ASP A 168 -3.73 -22.58 7.95
N ALA A 169 -3.48 -23.77 7.41
CA ALA A 169 -3.30 -24.98 8.22
C ALA A 169 -1.93 -25.08 8.92
N VAL A 170 -0.89 -24.39 8.38
CA VAL A 170 0.49 -24.53 8.87
C VAL A 170 1.08 -23.26 9.47
N ASN A 171 0.45 -22.10 9.26
CA ASN A 171 0.97 -20.82 9.78
C ASN A 171 0.86 -20.73 11.31
N SER A 172 1.60 -19.81 11.90
CA SER A 172 1.48 -19.46 13.32
C SER A 172 0.27 -18.56 13.55
N GLU A 173 -0.56 -18.89 14.54
CA GLU A 173 -1.76 -18.13 14.86
C GLU A 173 -1.88 -17.88 16.37
N HIS A 174 -2.44 -16.72 16.75
CA HIS A 174 -2.82 -16.43 18.12
C HIS A 174 -3.90 -17.43 18.56
N GLY A 175 -4.05 -17.80 19.73
CA GLY A 175 -5.06 -18.79 20.16
C GLY A 175 -4.76 -20.26 19.78
N ASN A 176 -3.81 -20.50 18.85
CA ASN A 176 -3.35 -21.85 18.50
C ASN A 176 -1.87 -22.06 18.82
N CYS A 177 -1.37 -21.45 19.90
CA CYS A 177 0.02 -21.57 20.32
C CYS A 177 0.14 -22.10 21.75
N ARG A 178 0.93 -23.15 21.95
CA ARG A 178 1.17 -23.76 23.26
C ARG A 178 2.18 -22.97 24.12
N GLY A 179 2.75 -21.86 23.58
CA GLY A 179 3.75 -21.06 24.27
C GLY A 179 4.94 -21.90 24.73
N HIS A 180 5.41 -21.69 25.95
CA HIS A 180 6.53 -22.43 26.55
C HIS A 180 6.35 -23.94 26.65
N LYS A 181 5.10 -24.42 26.58
CA LYS A 181 4.78 -25.86 26.61
C LYS A 181 4.86 -26.52 25.22
N CYS A 182 5.22 -25.77 24.16
CA CYS A 182 5.37 -26.31 22.82
C CYS A 182 6.70 -27.06 22.69
N PRO A 183 6.73 -28.31 22.14
CA PRO A 183 7.98 -29.03 21.94
C PRO A 183 8.97 -28.28 21.02
N HIS A 184 8.43 -27.46 20.09
CA HIS A 184 9.22 -26.64 19.19
C HIS A 184 9.48 -25.22 19.72
N PHE A 185 9.34 -24.93 21.01
CA PHE A 185 9.45 -23.56 21.52
C PHE A 185 10.83 -22.93 21.26
N GLN A 186 11.89 -23.73 21.35
CA GLN A 186 13.26 -23.24 21.18
C GLN A 186 13.60 -22.94 19.70
N ASP A 187 13.13 -23.78 18.80
CA ASP A 187 13.37 -23.69 17.34
C ASP A 187 12.18 -23.14 16.55
N CYS A 188 11.18 -22.58 17.23
CA CYS A 188 10.03 -21.95 16.64
C CYS A 188 10.41 -20.64 15.95
N PHE A 189 10.18 -20.53 14.66
CA PHE A 189 10.48 -19.33 13.86
C PHE A 189 9.86 -18.05 14.44
N TYR A 190 8.58 -18.07 14.78
CA TYR A 190 7.92 -16.93 15.40
C TYR A 190 8.53 -16.55 16.75
N GLN A 191 8.85 -17.53 17.61
CA GLN A 191 9.46 -17.25 18.91
C GLN A 191 10.90 -16.75 18.78
N GLN A 192 11.65 -17.24 17.78
CA GLN A 192 12.99 -16.72 17.47
C GLN A 192 12.90 -15.25 17.00
N ALA A 193 11.99 -14.94 16.07
CA ALA A 193 11.75 -13.57 15.64
C ALA A 193 11.34 -12.66 16.82
N ARG A 194 10.45 -13.11 17.71
CA ARG A 194 10.08 -12.36 18.93
C ARG A 194 11.28 -12.10 19.84
N ARG A 195 12.10 -13.11 20.11
CA ARG A 195 13.32 -12.95 20.94
C ARG A 195 14.33 -11.98 20.33
N GLN A 196 14.41 -11.92 19.00
CA GLN A 196 15.23 -10.93 18.30
C GLN A 196 14.66 -9.52 18.45
N LEU A 197 13.34 -9.36 18.26
CA LEU A 197 12.66 -8.09 18.43
C LEU A 197 12.73 -7.54 19.85
N GLU A 198 12.65 -8.39 20.87
CA GLU A 198 12.80 -8.00 22.28
C GLU A 198 14.18 -7.38 22.59
N LYS A 199 15.18 -7.73 21.80
CA LYS A 199 16.55 -7.21 21.93
C LYS A 199 16.84 -6.04 20.99
N ALA A 200 15.95 -5.80 20.00
CA ALA A 200 16.19 -4.79 18.99
C ALA A 200 16.00 -3.38 19.55
N ASP A 201 16.92 -2.50 19.26
CA ASP A 201 16.86 -1.06 19.56
C ASP A 201 16.04 -0.34 18.49
N ILE A 202 16.11 -0.81 17.25
CA ILE A 202 15.29 -0.31 16.12
C ILE A 202 14.40 -1.44 15.65
N ILE A 203 13.08 -1.21 15.63
CA ILE A 203 12.08 -2.14 15.10
C ILE A 203 11.57 -1.61 13.78
N VAL A 204 11.62 -2.43 12.73
CA VAL A 204 11.01 -2.10 11.44
C VAL A 204 9.71 -2.91 11.28
N ALA A 205 8.60 -2.24 11.00
CA ALA A 205 7.28 -2.85 10.83
C ALA A 205 6.55 -2.27 9.60
N ASN A 206 5.42 -2.84 9.20
CA ASN A 206 4.52 -2.17 8.27
C ASN A 206 3.41 -1.41 9.02
N HIS A 207 2.75 -0.49 8.31
CA HIS A 207 1.66 0.30 8.92
C HIS A 207 0.53 -0.57 9.47
N ALA A 208 0.15 -1.64 8.77
CA ALA A 208 -0.90 -2.53 9.24
C ALA A 208 -0.55 -3.17 10.59
N LEU A 209 0.70 -3.61 10.77
CA LEU A 209 1.16 -4.18 12.03
C LEU A 209 1.25 -3.13 13.14
N LEU A 210 1.72 -1.91 12.82
CA LEU A 210 1.72 -0.80 13.76
C LEU A 210 0.28 -0.52 14.26
N PHE A 211 -0.68 -0.32 13.37
CA PHE A 211 -2.06 -0.01 13.76
C PHE A 211 -2.77 -1.18 14.45
N SER A 212 -2.45 -2.42 14.08
CA SER A 212 -2.93 -3.60 14.82
C SER A 212 -2.35 -3.65 16.25
N ASP A 213 -1.08 -3.29 16.45
CA ASP A 213 -0.45 -3.21 17.77
C ASP A 213 -1.07 -2.08 18.61
N LEU A 214 -1.30 -0.91 18.00
CA LEU A 214 -1.93 0.24 18.64
C LEU A 214 -3.34 -0.10 19.11
N ALA A 215 -4.16 -0.76 18.28
CA ALA A 215 -5.50 -1.18 18.65
C ALA A 215 -5.48 -2.17 19.83
N LEU A 216 -4.61 -3.16 19.81
CA LEU A 216 -4.48 -4.13 20.90
C LEU A 216 -3.93 -3.53 22.20
N LYS A 217 -3.07 -2.53 22.13
CA LYS A 217 -2.58 -1.80 23.33
C LYS A 217 -3.69 -1.08 24.06
N GLU A 218 -4.74 -0.65 23.38
CA GLU A 218 -5.93 -0.09 24.04
C GLU A 218 -6.70 -1.15 24.84
N GLU A 219 -6.61 -2.41 24.46
CA GLU A 219 -7.19 -3.55 25.17
C GLU A 219 -6.23 -4.17 26.21
N GLY A 220 -5.06 -3.57 26.43
CA GLY A 220 -4.04 -4.06 27.37
C GLY A 220 -3.17 -5.20 26.83
N ALA A 221 -3.20 -5.48 25.53
CA ALA A 221 -2.35 -6.47 24.86
C ALA A 221 -1.36 -5.79 23.90
N SER A 222 -0.29 -6.50 23.50
CA SER A 222 0.73 -5.95 22.58
C SER A 222 1.26 -7.02 21.65
N ILE A 223 1.49 -6.65 20.39
CA ILE A 223 2.19 -7.47 19.39
C ILE A 223 3.67 -7.14 19.38
N LEU A 224 4.02 -5.85 19.46
CA LEU A 224 5.39 -5.35 19.40
C LEU A 224 5.96 -5.15 20.81
N PRO A 225 7.29 -5.26 21.01
CA PRO A 225 7.93 -4.79 22.22
C PRO A 225 7.68 -3.30 22.44
N ASP A 226 7.84 -2.82 23.67
CA ASP A 226 7.66 -1.39 23.98
C ASP A 226 8.67 -0.53 23.23
N TYR A 227 8.20 0.58 22.69
CA TYR A 227 8.97 1.60 22.00
C TYR A 227 8.52 3.01 22.45
N ARG A 228 9.41 3.97 22.35
CA ARG A 228 9.19 5.34 22.82
C ARG A 228 9.01 6.33 21.68
N TYR A 229 9.68 6.09 20.56
CA TYR A 229 9.70 6.95 19.39
C TYR A 229 9.18 6.19 18.16
N VAL A 230 8.47 6.91 17.29
CA VAL A 230 7.88 6.32 16.08
C VAL A 230 8.26 7.14 14.86
N ILE A 231 8.73 6.46 13.80
CA ILE A 231 8.91 7.05 12.48
C ILE A 231 7.93 6.37 11.54
N VAL A 232 7.13 7.15 10.82
CA VAL A 232 6.19 6.65 9.81
C VAL A 232 6.62 7.16 8.44
N ASP A 233 7.18 6.27 7.64
CA ASP A 233 7.57 6.57 6.25
C ASP A 233 6.40 6.26 5.30
N GLU A 234 6.21 7.06 4.26
CA GLU A 234 5.02 7.06 3.39
C GLU A 234 3.73 7.36 4.19
N ALA A 235 3.81 8.35 5.09
CA ALA A 235 2.80 8.71 6.07
C ALA A 235 1.44 9.12 5.47
N GLN A 236 1.37 9.49 4.17
CA GLN A 236 0.11 9.76 3.49
C GLN A 236 -0.85 8.55 3.45
N ASN A 237 -0.37 7.35 3.80
CA ASN A 237 -1.19 6.15 3.84
C ASN A 237 -1.78 5.85 5.22
N ILE A 238 -1.44 6.63 6.25
CA ILE A 238 -1.90 6.40 7.63
C ILE A 238 -3.42 6.35 7.70
N GLU A 239 -4.10 7.34 7.14
CA GLU A 239 -5.57 7.43 7.15
C GLU A 239 -6.20 6.14 6.64
N HIS A 240 -5.79 5.70 5.44
CA HIS A 240 -6.33 4.50 4.82
C HIS A 240 -6.08 3.23 5.64
N VAL A 241 -4.87 3.06 6.18
CA VAL A 241 -4.55 1.88 6.99
C VAL A 241 -5.31 1.89 8.32
N ALA A 242 -5.44 3.06 8.95
CA ALA A 242 -6.21 3.19 10.19
C ALA A 242 -7.70 2.86 9.96
N GLU A 243 -8.29 3.31 8.85
CA GLU A 243 -9.66 2.95 8.45
C GLU A 243 -9.86 1.43 8.35
N GLU A 244 -8.89 0.73 7.73
CA GLU A 244 -8.98 -0.72 7.58
C GLU A 244 -8.78 -1.48 8.89
N GLN A 245 -7.91 -0.99 9.79
CA GLN A 245 -7.58 -1.68 11.03
C GLN A 245 -8.60 -1.44 12.16
N PHE A 246 -9.23 -0.27 12.19
CA PHE A 246 -10.24 0.06 13.20
C PHE A 246 -11.68 -0.25 12.74
N GLY A 247 -11.85 -0.59 11.47
CA GLY A 247 -13.13 -0.90 10.85
C GLY A 247 -13.48 -2.39 10.88
N ILE A 248 -14.73 -2.70 10.51
CA ILE A 248 -15.21 -4.07 10.32
C ILE A 248 -15.01 -4.48 8.86
N ASN A 249 -14.58 -5.72 8.65
CA ASN A 249 -14.43 -6.31 7.32
C ASN A 249 -14.79 -7.79 7.32
N ILE A 250 -16.05 -8.09 7.03
CA ILE A 250 -16.59 -9.45 6.92
C ILE A 250 -16.92 -9.74 5.46
N SER A 251 -16.46 -10.87 4.90
CA SER A 251 -16.84 -11.26 3.54
C SER A 251 -17.48 -12.64 3.48
N SER A 252 -18.32 -12.85 2.48
CA SER A 252 -18.93 -14.13 2.17
C SER A 252 -17.90 -15.24 1.99
N ARG A 253 -16.77 -14.90 1.35
CA ARG A 253 -15.65 -15.82 1.14
C ARG A 253 -14.91 -16.13 2.44
N LYS A 254 -14.67 -15.13 3.30
CA LYS A 254 -14.00 -15.33 4.61
C LYS A 254 -14.81 -16.27 5.51
N ILE A 255 -16.14 -16.08 5.57
CA ILE A 255 -17.02 -16.97 6.32
C ILE A 255 -17.03 -18.37 5.73
N LYS A 256 -17.18 -18.50 4.40
CA LYS A 256 -17.12 -19.80 3.74
C LYS A 256 -15.79 -20.51 3.99
N PHE A 257 -14.68 -19.81 3.90
CA PHE A 257 -13.34 -20.34 4.18
C PHE A 257 -13.24 -20.89 5.62
N LEU A 258 -13.76 -20.17 6.60
CA LEU A 258 -13.81 -20.61 7.98
C LEU A 258 -14.64 -21.91 8.12
N LEU A 259 -15.85 -21.94 7.56
CA LEU A 259 -16.74 -23.10 7.65
C LEU A 259 -16.16 -24.32 6.94
N ASP A 260 -15.61 -24.15 5.74
CA ASP A 260 -14.93 -25.21 4.98
C ASP A 260 -13.73 -25.79 5.76
N GLY A 261 -13.00 -24.98 6.53
CA GLY A 261 -11.92 -25.42 7.40
C GLY A 261 -12.40 -26.23 8.60
N ILE A 262 -13.60 -25.94 9.12
CA ILE A 262 -14.21 -26.73 10.19
C ILE A 262 -14.77 -28.04 9.62
N TYR A 263 -15.65 -27.96 8.63
CA TYR A 263 -16.20 -29.09 7.91
C TYR A 263 -16.84 -28.67 6.59
N ASN A 264 -16.40 -29.28 5.50
CA ASN A 264 -16.99 -29.07 4.18
C ASN A 264 -17.93 -30.24 3.84
N PRO A 265 -19.26 -30.01 3.77
CA PRO A 265 -20.26 -31.09 3.59
C PRO A 265 -20.19 -31.75 2.20
N ARG A 266 -19.58 -31.11 1.19
CA ARG A 266 -19.47 -31.67 -0.16
C ARG A 266 -18.27 -32.59 -0.31
N THR A 267 -17.16 -32.25 0.32
CA THR A 267 -15.91 -32.99 0.20
C THR A 267 -15.66 -33.91 1.39
N HIS A 268 -16.47 -33.79 2.45
CA HIS A 268 -16.30 -34.46 3.74
C HIS A 268 -14.90 -34.25 4.33
N LYS A 269 -14.31 -33.05 4.10
CA LYS A 269 -13.00 -32.66 4.61
C LYS A 269 -13.14 -31.53 5.63
N GLY A 270 -12.10 -31.32 6.42
CA GLY A 270 -12.04 -30.32 7.47
C GLY A 270 -11.71 -30.93 8.83
N LEU A 271 -11.59 -30.06 9.84
CA LEU A 271 -11.18 -30.47 11.18
C LEU A 271 -12.07 -31.56 11.79
N LEU A 272 -13.37 -31.48 11.57
CA LEU A 272 -14.36 -32.40 12.15
C LEU A 272 -14.63 -33.66 11.32
N ALA A 273 -13.94 -33.85 10.19
CA ALA A 273 -14.23 -34.93 9.24
C ALA A 273 -14.17 -36.36 9.86
N TYR A 274 -13.40 -36.51 10.94
CA TYR A 274 -13.16 -37.81 11.57
C TYR A 274 -13.28 -37.75 13.10
N THR A 275 -14.06 -36.78 13.60
CA THR A 275 -14.37 -36.65 15.01
C THR A 275 -15.85 -37.05 15.24
N ASP A 276 -16.17 -37.63 16.40
CA ASP A 276 -17.56 -37.87 16.80
C ASP A 276 -18.20 -36.56 17.25
N ALA A 277 -18.40 -35.65 16.29
CA ALA A 277 -18.86 -34.28 16.53
C ALA A 277 -20.14 -33.95 15.72
N GLN A 278 -21.06 -34.91 15.58
CA GLN A 278 -22.25 -34.77 14.74
C GLN A 278 -23.03 -33.48 15.01
N LYS A 279 -23.18 -33.09 16.29
CA LYS A 279 -23.87 -31.83 16.66
C LYS A 279 -23.18 -30.59 16.09
N ALA A 280 -21.86 -30.55 16.13
CA ALA A 280 -21.10 -29.43 15.55
C ALA A 280 -21.21 -29.44 14.02
N ILE A 281 -21.14 -30.60 13.38
CA ILE A 281 -21.32 -30.78 11.93
C ILE A 281 -22.70 -30.27 11.49
N ASP A 282 -23.76 -30.66 12.20
CA ASP A 282 -25.13 -30.21 11.90
C ASP A 282 -25.28 -28.68 12.00
N ILE A 283 -24.59 -28.07 12.97
CA ILE A 283 -24.56 -26.61 13.11
C ILE A 283 -23.79 -25.97 11.93
N VAL A 284 -22.64 -26.51 11.53
CA VAL A 284 -21.88 -26.03 10.37
C VAL A 284 -22.70 -26.12 9.09
N ASP A 285 -23.39 -27.22 8.86
CA ASP A 285 -24.27 -27.40 7.71
C ASP A 285 -25.40 -26.37 7.68
N ARG A 286 -26.00 -26.10 8.85
CA ARG A 286 -27.00 -25.06 8.98
C ARG A 286 -26.44 -23.68 8.67
N ILE A 287 -25.32 -23.30 9.31
CA ILE A 287 -24.68 -22.00 9.09
C ILE A 287 -24.28 -21.83 7.63
N THR A 288 -23.79 -22.89 6.98
CA THR A 288 -23.41 -22.86 5.55
C THR A 288 -24.60 -22.51 4.67
N ARG A 289 -25.77 -23.11 4.93
CA ARG A 289 -26.99 -22.79 4.17
C ARG A 289 -27.49 -21.38 4.47
N GLU A 290 -27.51 -21.00 5.74
CA GLU A 290 -27.96 -19.66 6.16
C GLU A 290 -27.04 -18.56 5.69
N THR A 291 -25.73 -18.77 5.73
CA THR A 291 -24.74 -17.84 5.16
C THR A 291 -24.99 -17.59 3.68
N LYS A 292 -25.27 -18.65 2.93
CA LYS A 292 -25.58 -18.51 1.51
C LYS A 292 -26.86 -17.69 1.31
N SER A 293 -27.93 -18.03 2.02
CA SER A 293 -29.22 -17.30 1.94
C SER A 293 -29.08 -15.86 2.41
N PHE A 294 -28.32 -15.63 3.47
CA PHE A 294 -28.03 -14.29 3.99
C PHE A 294 -27.34 -13.40 2.96
N PHE A 295 -26.21 -13.86 2.40
CA PHE A 295 -25.48 -13.05 1.40
C PHE A 295 -26.24 -12.93 0.07
N GLU A 296 -27.10 -13.89 -0.30
CA GLU A 296 -28.02 -13.74 -1.44
C GLU A 296 -29.04 -12.60 -1.18
N LYS A 297 -29.58 -12.49 0.04
CA LYS A 297 -30.46 -11.37 0.42
C LYS A 297 -29.73 -10.05 0.46
N VAL A 298 -28.52 -10.01 1.04
CA VAL A 298 -27.67 -8.82 1.08
C VAL A 298 -27.32 -8.34 -0.34
N GLY A 299 -26.92 -9.24 -1.23
CA GLY A 299 -26.66 -8.95 -2.63
C GLY A 299 -27.90 -8.44 -3.37
N GLY A 300 -29.06 -9.06 -3.14
CA GLY A 300 -30.34 -8.61 -3.67
C GLY A 300 -30.73 -7.20 -3.20
N TRP A 301 -30.54 -6.92 -1.91
CA TRP A 301 -30.74 -5.58 -1.36
C TRP A 301 -29.77 -4.57 -2.00
N TYR A 302 -28.50 -4.91 -2.14
CA TYR A 302 -27.50 -4.05 -2.77
C TYR A 302 -27.88 -3.71 -4.23
N GLU A 303 -28.23 -4.69 -5.04
CA GLU A 303 -28.64 -4.46 -6.44
C GLU A 303 -29.87 -3.59 -6.57
N GLN A 304 -30.81 -3.68 -5.64
CA GLN A 304 -32.03 -2.85 -5.64
C GLN A 304 -31.80 -1.41 -5.17
N THR A 305 -30.80 -1.18 -4.34
CA THR A 305 -30.63 0.10 -3.64
C THR A 305 -29.33 0.83 -4.01
N LYS A 306 -28.40 0.21 -4.71
CA LYS A 306 -27.06 0.75 -4.99
C LYS A 306 -27.05 2.13 -5.65
N GLU A 307 -28.00 2.42 -6.55
CA GLU A 307 -28.11 3.71 -7.21
C GLU A 307 -28.50 4.84 -6.23
N GLN A 308 -29.23 4.50 -5.17
CA GLN A 308 -29.71 5.47 -4.17
C GLN A 308 -28.79 5.58 -2.96
N THR A 309 -28.18 4.45 -2.56
CA THR A 309 -27.46 4.34 -1.30
C THR A 309 -25.95 4.17 -1.46
N ASN A 310 -25.46 3.89 -2.66
CA ASN A 310 -24.08 3.42 -2.91
C ASN A 310 -23.69 2.22 -2.04
N GLY A 311 -24.68 1.38 -1.66
CA GLY A 311 -24.49 0.24 -0.75
C GLY A 311 -24.44 0.61 0.74
N ARG A 312 -24.64 1.84 1.15
CA ARG A 312 -24.69 2.25 2.56
C ARG A 312 -25.88 1.66 3.27
N CYS A 313 -25.65 1.12 4.46
CA CYS A 313 -26.69 0.51 5.30
C CYS A 313 -27.36 1.50 6.26
N SER A 314 -26.78 2.69 6.43
CA SER A 314 -27.37 3.80 7.18
C SER A 314 -26.98 5.13 6.54
N PRO A 315 -27.88 6.16 6.54
CA PRO A 315 -27.49 7.51 6.17
C PRO A 315 -26.60 8.13 7.26
N ALA A 316 -25.68 9.00 6.88
CA ALA A 316 -25.15 9.98 7.81
C ALA A 316 -26.31 10.85 8.26
N GLY A 317 -26.66 10.86 9.56
CA GLY A 317 -27.78 11.64 10.10
C GLY A 317 -28.94 10.83 10.68
N GLY A 318 -28.82 9.49 10.83
CA GLY A 318 -29.61 8.74 11.81
C GLY A 318 -31.01 8.27 11.40
N GLN A 319 -31.45 8.39 10.16
CA GLN A 319 -32.63 7.64 9.68
C GLN A 319 -32.18 6.41 8.91
N GLY A 320 -32.19 5.25 9.58
CA GLY A 320 -31.80 3.98 8.97
C GLY A 320 -32.56 3.70 7.68
N TYR A 321 -31.87 3.20 6.65
CA TYR A 321 -32.56 2.66 5.48
C TYR A 321 -33.45 1.52 5.93
N VAL A 322 -34.75 1.77 5.88
CA VAL A 322 -35.81 0.81 6.19
C VAL A 322 -35.58 -0.41 5.29
N ASN A 323 -35.43 -1.60 5.90
CA ASN A 323 -35.33 -2.92 5.28
C ASN A 323 -33.91 -3.40 4.87
N PHE A 324 -32.84 -2.98 5.50
CA PHE A 324 -31.61 -3.76 5.44
C PHE A 324 -31.82 -5.15 6.08
N VAL A 325 -31.15 -6.15 5.55
CA VAL A 325 -31.25 -7.54 6.04
C VAL A 325 -30.86 -7.61 7.51
N GLY A 326 -31.67 -8.23 8.35
CA GLY A 326 -31.40 -8.42 9.77
C GLY A 326 -30.29 -9.45 10.03
N ASP A 327 -29.66 -9.38 11.21
CA ASP A 327 -28.67 -10.38 11.65
C ASP A 327 -29.30 -11.76 11.85
N SER A 328 -28.96 -12.69 11.00
CA SER A 328 -29.36 -14.10 11.14
C SER A 328 -28.20 -15.04 11.44
N LEU A 329 -26.96 -14.52 11.55
CA LEU A 329 -25.76 -15.35 11.62
C LEU A 329 -25.03 -15.30 12.96
N SER A 330 -24.97 -14.15 13.65
CA SER A 330 -24.16 -13.99 14.87
C SER A 330 -24.54 -15.02 15.96
N GLY A 331 -25.82 -15.23 16.18
CA GLY A 331 -26.30 -16.24 17.14
C GLY A 331 -25.87 -17.67 16.78
N HIS A 332 -25.80 -18.00 15.52
CA HIS A 332 -25.35 -19.31 15.06
C HIS A 332 -23.86 -19.51 15.24
N PHE A 333 -23.04 -18.49 14.97
CA PHE A 333 -21.60 -18.53 15.22
C PHE A 333 -21.27 -18.63 16.70
N LYS A 334 -21.99 -17.93 17.59
CA LYS A 334 -21.88 -18.08 19.06
C LYS A 334 -22.18 -19.51 19.49
N LYS A 335 -23.24 -20.10 18.92
CA LYS A 335 -23.63 -21.49 19.21
C LYS A 335 -22.58 -22.49 18.72
N LEU A 336 -22.06 -22.32 17.51
CA LEU A 336 -20.97 -23.14 16.96
C LEU A 336 -19.73 -23.07 17.85
N GLY A 337 -19.28 -21.84 18.21
CA GLY A 337 -18.17 -21.65 19.13
C GLY A 337 -18.33 -22.33 20.45
N SER A 338 -19.56 -22.30 21.03
CA SER A 338 -19.89 -23.02 22.28
C SER A 338 -19.78 -24.54 22.13
N GLU A 339 -20.31 -25.12 21.05
CA GLU A 339 -20.26 -26.59 20.83
C GLU A 339 -18.79 -27.03 20.54
N LEU A 340 -18.04 -26.28 19.73
CA LEU A 340 -16.61 -26.54 19.52
C LEU A 340 -15.83 -26.44 20.84
N GLY A 341 -16.16 -25.48 21.72
CA GLY A 341 -15.55 -25.34 23.04
C GLY A 341 -15.82 -26.52 23.96
N LYS A 342 -17.04 -27.13 23.88
CA LYS A 342 -17.36 -28.39 24.60
C LYS A 342 -16.55 -29.56 24.04
N LEU A 343 -16.46 -29.67 22.73
CA LEU A 343 -15.66 -30.70 22.04
C LEU A 343 -14.19 -30.62 22.44
N ALA A 344 -13.61 -29.41 22.44
CA ALA A 344 -12.23 -29.18 22.86
C ALA A 344 -11.91 -29.65 24.28
N LYS A 345 -12.90 -29.68 25.17
CA LYS A 345 -12.74 -30.19 26.55
C LYS A 345 -12.70 -31.72 26.62
N GLN A 346 -13.25 -32.41 25.63
CA GLN A 346 -13.35 -33.88 25.58
C GLN A 346 -12.15 -34.50 24.82
N ILE A 347 -11.43 -33.71 24.02
CA ILE A 347 -10.32 -34.22 23.22
C ILE A 347 -9.04 -34.29 24.07
N GLU A 348 -8.40 -35.45 24.05
CA GLU A 348 -7.14 -35.72 24.73
C GLU A 348 -5.92 -35.24 23.96
N ASP A 349 -5.94 -35.36 22.61
CA ASP A 349 -4.85 -34.83 21.77
C ASP A 349 -4.76 -33.31 21.90
N VAL A 350 -3.66 -32.86 22.47
CA VAL A 350 -3.44 -31.45 22.78
C VAL A 350 -3.38 -30.61 21.49
N ASP A 351 -2.83 -31.13 20.40
CA ASP A 351 -2.70 -30.41 19.15
C ASP A 351 -4.07 -30.24 18.48
N GLU A 352 -4.88 -31.29 18.47
CA GLU A 352 -6.25 -31.23 17.96
C GLU A 352 -7.12 -30.27 18.79
N LYS A 353 -6.95 -30.28 20.11
CA LYS A 353 -7.61 -29.32 20.99
C LYS A 353 -7.29 -27.88 20.65
N PHE A 354 -6.03 -27.53 20.38
CA PHE A 354 -5.63 -26.18 19.98
C PHE A 354 -6.16 -25.81 18.60
N GLU A 355 -6.23 -26.75 17.64
CA GLU A 355 -6.87 -26.50 16.34
C GLU A 355 -8.37 -26.22 16.49
N ILE A 356 -9.08 -26.88 17.39
CA ILE A 356 -10.49 -26.59 17.66
C ILE A 356 -10.65 -25.22 18.34
N LEU A 357 -9.83 -24.91 19.34
CA LEU A 357 -9.88 -23.62 20.06
C LEU A 357 -9.63 -22.43 19.13
N ARG A 358 -8.80 -22.58 18.11
CA ARG A 358 -8.64 -21.61 17.04
C ARG A 358 -9.97 -21.24 16.36
N PHE A 359 -10.74 -22.26 16.01
CA PHE A 359 -12.05 -22.06 15.38
C PHE A 359 -13.09 -21.48 16.35
N VAL A 360 -13.01 -21.82 17.65
CA VAL A 360 -13.82 -21.17 18.69
C VAL A 360 -13.59 -19.66 18.69
N ASN A 361 -12.32 -19.24 18.71
CA ASN A 361 -11.96 -17.81 18.70
C ASN A 361 -12.42 -17.12 17.42
N ARG A 362 -12.22 -17.73 16.25
CA ARG A 362 -12.66 -17.18 14.96
C ARG A 362 -14.17 -17.05 14.85
N CYS A 363 -14.94 -18.03 15.39
CA CYS A 363 -16.38 -17.94 15.46
C CYS A 363 -16.85 -16.80 16.38
N GLY A 364 -16.17 -16.61 17.52
CA GLY A 364 -16.41 -15.51 18.44
C GLY A 364 -16.21 -14.16 17.76
N ALA A 365 -15.05 -13.95 17.13
CA ALA A 365 -14.72 -12.71 16.44
C ALA A 365 -15.74 -12.36 15.32
N ILE A 366 -16.12 -13.36 14.49
CA ILE A 366 -17.15 -13.11 13.45
C ILE A 366 -18.50 -12.75 14.08
N ALA A 367 -18.88 -13.39 15.19
CA ALA A 367 -20.14 -13.08 15.86
C ALA A 367 -20.15 -11.68 16.47
N GLU A 368 -19.02 -11.22 17.00
CA GLU A 368 -18.83 -9.86 17.51
C GLU A 368 -18.86 -8.83 16.40
N ASP A 369 -18.10 -9.04 15.33
CA ASP A 369 -18.08 -8.16 14.14
C ASP A 369 -19.49 -8.01 13.55
N LEU A 370 -20.25 -9.11 13.42
CA LEU A 370 -21.64 -9.08 12.95
C LEU A 370 -22.55 -8.28 13.90
N ASN A 371 -22.45 -8.51 15.23
CA ASN A 371 -23.22 -7.75 16.19
C ASN A 371 -22.97 -6.25 16.08
N HIS A 372 -21.69 -5.81 16.03
CA HIS A 372 -21.33 -4.41 15.89
C HIS A 372 -21.79 -3.82 14.55
N PHE A 373 -21.68 -4.61 13.46
CA PHE A 373 -22.14 -4.16 12.15
C PHE A 373 -23.65 -3.89 12.14
N PHE A 374 -24.46 -4.77 12.74
CA PHE A 374 -25.91 -4.63 12.78
C PHE A 374 -26.42 -3.67 13.85
N ALA A 375 -25.72 -3.55 14.98
CA ALA A 375 -26.03 -2.59 16.01
C ALA A 375 -25.82 -1.15 15.55
N GLN A 376 -24.83 -0.91 14.65
CA GLN A 376 -24.44 0.43 14.17
C GLN A 376 -24.26 1.42 15.33
N ASP A 377 -23.63 0.96 16.40
CA ASP A 377 -23.53 1.64 17.70
C ASP A 377 -22.50 2.80 17.72
N ARG A 378 -21.76 2.97 16.63
CA ARG A 378 -20.77 4.05 16.46
C ARG A 378 -21.31 5.12 15.50
N PRO A 379 -21.73 6.31 16.03
CA PRO A 379 -22.39 7.33 15.23
C PRO A 379 -21.47 7.97 14.17
N ASP A 380 -20.16 7.97 14.40
CA ASP A 380 -19.17 8.53 13.46
C ASP A 380 -18.61 7.50 12.50
N TYR A 381 -19.29 6.37 12.32
CA TYR A 381 -18.92 5.33 11.36
C TYR A 381 -19.91 5.24 10.21
N VAL A 382 -19.40 4.91 9.04
CA VAL A 382 -20.19 4.48 7.89
C VAL A 382 -20.22 2.97 7.84
N TYR A 383 -21.41 2.39 7.63
CA TYR A 383 -21.63 0.95 7.45
C TYR A 383 -22.15 0.72 6.04
N TRP A 384 -21.52 -0.22 5.30
CA TRP A 384 -21.92 -0.46 3.91
C TRP A 384 -21.71 -1.90 3.45
N VAL A 385 -22.39 -2.23 2.37
CA VAL A 385 -22.16 -3.45 1.57
C VAL A 385 -21.32 -3.10 0.37
N GLU A 386 -20.30 -3.91 0.11
CA GLU A 386 -19.49 -3.84 -1.10
C GLU A 386 -19.58 -5.17 -1.83
N VAL A 387 -19.83 -5.13 -3.14
CA VAL A 387 -19.88 -6.31 -4.00
C VAL A 387 -18.72 -6.23 -4.98
N THR A 388 -17.83 -7.21 -4.92
CA THR A 388 -16.70 -7.29 -5.85
C THR A 388 -16.87 -8.45 -6.80
N ASP A 389 -16.69 -8.21 -8.09
CA ASP A 389 -16.64 -9.31 -9.07
C ASP A 389 -15.46 -10.22 -8.73
N GLY A 390 -15.73 -11.48 -8.50
CA GLY A 390 -14.75 -12.47 -8.01
C GLY A 390 -13.70 -12.85 -9.05
N ASP A 391 -12.95 -11.92 -9.48
CA ASP A 391 -11.60 -11.92 -10.06
C ASP A 391 -11.34 -10.57 -10.75
N CYS A 392 -10.27 -9.89 -10.40
CA CYS A 392 -9.79 -8.70 -11.12
C CYS A 392 -9.13 -9.08 -12.46
N GLY A 393 -9.57 -10.13 -13.12
CA GLY A 393 -9.06 -10.65 -14.38
C GLY A 393 -10.14 -10.70 -15.48
N HIS A 394 -10.12 -9.71 -16.30
CA HIS A 394 -10.76 -9.51 -17.59
C HIS A 394 -11.32 -10.76 -18.29
N ASN A 395 -12.56 -11.07 -18.05
CA ASN A 395 -13.51 -11.61 -19.00
C ASN A 395 -14.84 -11.91 -18.29
N LYS A 396 -15.76 -10.96 -18.24
CA LYS A 396 -17.15 -11.24 -17.79
C LYS A 396 -17.71 -12.49 -18.45
N LYS A 397 -17.43 -12.70 -19.76
CA LYS A 397 -17.83 -13.90 -20.49
C LYS A 397 -17.11 -15.20 -20.07
N ARG A 398 -15.93 -15.12 -19.40
CA ARG A 398 -15.19 -16.28 -18.89
C ARG A 398 -15.52 -16.57 -17.43
N SER A 399 -15.87 -15.55 -16.63
CA SER A 399 -16.30 -15.71 -15.23
C SER A 399 -17.69 -16.34 -15.16
N GLU A 400 -18.61 -15.99 -16.05
CA GLU A 400 -19.93 -16.62 -16.18
C GLU A 400 -19.81 -18.10 -16.54
N LYS A 401 -18.85 -18.48 -17.40
CA LYS A 401 -18.60 -19.91 -17.74
C LYS A 401 -17.94 -20.71 -16.60
N ARG A 402 -17.32 -20.06 -15.59
CA ARG A 402 -16.68 -20.74 -14.44
C ARG A 402 -17.52 -20.72 -13.17
N GLY A 403 -18.72 -20.13 -13.17
CA GLY A 403 -19.61 -20.10 -12.01
C GLY A 403 -19.02 -19.43 -10.77
N ARG A 404 -18.04 -18.54 -10.92
CA ARG A 404 -17.46 -17.74 -9.80
C ARG A 404 -18.47 -16.68 -9.40
N ARG A 405 -18.96 -16.77 -8.17
CA ARG A 405 -19.87 -15.80 -7.58
C ARG A 405 -19.09 -14.57 -7.12
N ALA A 406 -19.71 -13.39 -7.22
CA ALA A 406 -19.22 -12.16 -6.62
C ALA A 406 -18.99 -12.37 -5.11
N ASP A 407 -17.95 -11.78 -4.56
CA ASP A 407 -17.72 -11.74 -3.12
C ASP A 407 -18.44 -10.52 -2.52
N ILE A 408 -19.18 -10.72 -1.45
CA ILE A 408 -19.96 -9.68 -0.80
C ILE A 408 -19.33 -9.38 0.55
N TYR A 409 -19.06 -8.09 0.80
CA TYR A 409 -18.44 -7.60 2.02
C TYR A 409 -19.44 -6.78 2.83
N LEU A 410 -19.42 -6.95 4.13
CA LEU A 410 -19.98 -6.05 5.11
C LEU A 410 -18.80 -5.27 5.70
N ARG A 411 -18.82 -3.95 5.54
CA ARG A 411 -17.71 -3.09 5.97
C ARG A 411 -18.21 -1.95 6.84
N SER A 412 -17.37 -1.54 7.78
CA SER A 412 -17.52 -0.25 8.45
C SER A 412 -16.17 0.44 8.57
N ALA A 413 -16.18 1.76 8.57
CA ALA A 413 -15.02 2.57 8.89
C ALA A 413 -15.45 3.93 9.49
N ALA A 414 -14.56 4.52 10.29
CA ALA A 414 -14.78 5.85 10.81
C ALA A 414 -14.81 6.90 9.68
N ILE A 415 -15.73 7.84 9.74
CA ILE A 415 -15.77 9.02 8.87
C ILE A 415 -14.46 9.80 9.02
N ASN A 416 -13.99 9.94 10.25
CA ASN A 416 -12.73 10.55 10.59
C ASN A 416 -11.96 9.68 11.57
N VAL A 417 -10.80 9.16 11.16
CA VAL A 417 -9.91 8.35 12.00
C VAL A 417 -9.03 9.20 12.92
N GLY A 418 -9.00 10.51 12.70
CA GLY A 418 -8.11 11.44 13.43
C GLY A 418 -8.17 11.30 14.94
N PRO A 419 -9.36 11.31 15.58
CA PRO A 419 -9.48 11.13 17.04
C PRO A 419 -8.88 9.81 17.55
N ASP A 420 -9.08 8.71 16.81
CA ASP A 420 -8.54 7.41 17.20
C ASP A 420 -7.02 7.37 17.03
N VAL A 421 -6.51 7.88 15.90
CA VAL A 421 -5.05 7.96 15.65
C VAL A 421 -4.38 8.90 16.67
N LYS A 422 -4.99 10.04 16.99
CA LYS A 422 -4.47 10.93 18.02
C LYS A 422 -4.31 10.19 19.36
N ARG A 423 -5.40 9.58 19.83
CA ARG A 423 -5.43 8.86 21.11
C ARG A 423 -4.43 7.71 21.17
N CYS A 424 -4.31 6.89 20.10
CA CYS A 424 -3.48 5.69 20.14
C CYS A 424 -2.02 5.93 19.69
N LEU A 425 -1.72 7.01 18.97
CA LEU A 425 -0.39 7.29 18.43
C LEU A 425 0.19 8.60 19.02
N PHE A 426 -0.42 9.76 18.76
CA PHE A 426 0.20 11.03 19.12
C PHE A 426 0.18 11.31 20.64
N ASP A 427 -0.87 10.98 21.34
CA ASP A 427 -0.95 11.19 22.78
C ASP A 427 -0.12 10.17 23.60
N LYS A 428 0.37 9.09 22.97
CA LYS A 428 1.09 8.00 23.68
C LYS A 428 2.60 8.01 23.50
N TYR A 429 3.11 8.55 22.40
CA TYR A 429 4.52 8.50 22.07
C TYR A 429 5.15 9.88 22.14
N GLU A 430 6.36 9.93 22.67
CA GLU A 430 7.05 11.19 22.94
C GLU A 430 7.34 12.01 21.69
N SER A 431 7.74 11.34 20.61
CA SER A 431 7.91 11.97 19.30
C SER A 431 7.51 11.02 18.19
N VAL A 432 6.69 11.52 17.26
CA VAL A 432 6.27 10.81 16.04
C VAL A 432 6.75 11.61 14.84
N ILE A 433 7.62 11.00 14.03
CA ILE A 433 8.14 11.59 12.80
C ILE A 433 7.34 11.03 11.63
N LEU A 434 6.65 11.90 10.90
CA LEU A 434 5.86 11.55 9.72
C LEU A 434 6.60 12.03 8.49
N THR A 435 6.93 11.14 7.56
CA THR A 435 7.64 11.51 6.34
C THR A 435 6.98 10.95 5.09
N SER A 436 6.93 11.76 4.04
CA SER A 436 6.45 11.38 2.72
C SER A 436 7.00 12.31 1.64
N ALA A 437 6.84 11.91 0.38
CA ALA A 437 7.07 12.81 -0.75
C ALA A 437 5.93 13.81 -0.97
N THR A 438 4.74 13.55 -0.38
CA THR A 438 3.52 14.32 -0.65
C THR A 438 2.61 14.33 0.59
N LEU A 439 2.70 15.37 1.40
CA LEU A 439 1.83 15.60 2.57
C LEU A 439 1.08 16.93 2.45
N SER A 440 1.72 17.94 1.85
CA SER A 440 1.17 19.29 1.77
C SER A 440 0.37 19.51 0.48
N THR A 441 -0.64 20.36 0.57
CA THR A 441 -1.45 20.86 -0.56
C THR A 441 -1.06 22.27 -1.01
N GLY A 442 -0.21 22.94 -0.24
CA GLY A 442 0.28 24.28 -0.54
C GLY A 442 1.26 24.33 -1.72
N PRO A 443 1.61 25.55 -2.20
CA PRO A 443 2.52 25.74 -3.31
C PRO A 443 3.85 25.01 -3.13
N TYR A 444 4.44 24.57 -4.25
CA TYR A 444 5.77 23.98 -4.23
C TYR A 444 6.79 25.05 -3.85
N MET A 445 7.54 24.82 -2.79
CA MET A 445 8.67 25.70 -2.44
C MET A 445 9.84 25.34 -3.37
N GLY A 446 10.28 26.31 -4.17
CA GLY A 446 11.44 26.19 -5.07
C GLY A 446 12.73 25.84 -4.32
N LYS A 447 13.88 25.80 -5.02
CA LYS A 447 15.19 25.62 -4.38
C LYS A 447 15.32 26.58 -3.21
N PHE A 448 15.41 26.03 -2.01
CA PHE A 448 15.70 26.81 -0.81
C PHE A 448 17.10 27.39 -1.00
N GLU A 449 17.18 28.68 -1.32
CA GLU A 449 18.46 29.39 -1.27
C GLU A 449 18.82 29.54 0.22
N ILE A 450 19.87 28.84 0.64
CA ILE A 450 20.47 29.00 1.95
C ILE A 450 21.02 30.42 2.02
N ARG A 451 20.23 31.36 2.53
CA ARG A 451 20.68 32.76 2.70
C ARG A 451 21.55 32.98 3.94
N ASN A 452 21.70 31.98 4.81
CA ASN A 452 22.55 32.07 5.99
C ASN A 452 23.37 30.80 6.18
N SER A 453 24.65 30.98 6.38
CA SER A 453 25.67 29.95 6.61
C SER A 453 25.55 29.21 7.96
N ASN A 454 24.56 29.48 8.76
CA ASN A 454 24.31 28.77 10.02
C ASN A 454 23.23 27.71 9.79
N LEU A 455 23.67 26.51 9.39
CA LEU A 455 22.83 25.31 9.20
C LEU A 455 22.32 24.71 10.52
N GLU A 456 22.58 25.36 11.64
CA GLU A 456 22.42 24.75 12.98
C GLU A 456 20.98 24.71 13.50
N THR A 457 20.03 25.46 12.93
CA THR A 457 18.63 25.39 13.34
C THR A 457 17.69 25.60 12.15
N PRO A 458 17.07 24.54 11.61
CA PRO A 458 15.99 24.73 10.65
C PRO A 458 14.83 25.47 11.32
N GLN A 459 14.26 26.48 10.65
CA GLN A 459 13.02 27.09 11.12
C GLN A 459 11.89 26.06 10.99
N LEU A 460 11.58 25.36 12.07
CA LEU A 460 10.68 24.19 12.10
C LEU A 460 9.19 24.52 12.02
N ARG A 461 8.76 25.76 12.19
CA ARG A 461 7.34 26.14 12.32
C ARG A 461 6.72 26.63 11.01
N CYS A 462 6.65 25.80 9.96
CA CYS A 462 5.85 26.10 8.77
C CYS A 462 4.75 25.05 8.60
N VAL A 463 3.58 25.30 9.15
CA VAL A 463 2.41 24.40 9.07
C VAL A 463 1.61 24.63 7.78
N GLU A 464 1.89 25.73 7.03
CA GLU A 464 1.13 26.09 5.84
C GLU A 464 1.13 24.97 4.78
N GLY A 465 -0.06 24.55 4.42
CA GLY A 465 -0.32 23.49 3.46
C GLY A 465 -0.35 22.08 4.05
N PHE A 466 -0.06 21.86 5.33
CA PHE A 466 -0.17 20.56 6.02
C PHE A 466 -1.51 20.37 6.72
N GLU A 467 -2.35 21.40 6.80
CA GLU A 467 -3.60 21.42 7.57
C GLU A 467 -4.53 20.28 7.18
N PHE A 468 -4.65 20.02 5.87
CA PHE A 468 -5.47 18.92 5.39
C PHE A 468 -4.98 17.57 5.89
N PHE A 469 -3.69 17.28 5.75
CA PHE A 469 -3.10 16.02 6.22
C PHE A 469 -3.19 15.88 7.74
N ALA A 470 -2.78 16.91 8.46
CA ALA A 470 -2.75 16.93 9.93
C ALA A 470 -4.15 16.74 10.53
N GLY A 471 -5.16 17.42 9.99
CA GLY A 471 -6.56 17.28 10.43
C GLY A 471 -7.14 15.88 10.15
N ARG A 472 -6.73 15.22 9.05
CA ARG A 472 -7.22 13.89 8.70
C ARG A 472 -6.67 12.76 9.60
N ILE A 473 -5.48 12.94 10.14
CA ILE A 473 -4.84 11.95 11.02
C ILE A 473 -4.85 12.33 12.51
N GLY A 474 -5.49 13.45 12.85
CA GLY A 474 -5.60 13.91 14.25
C GLY A 474 -4.32 14.53 14.82
N LEU A 475 -3.37 14.92 13.97
CA LEU A 475 -2.15 15.62 14.40
C LEU A 475 -2.43 17.09 14.77
N SER A 476 -3.52 17.67 14.23
CA SER A 476 -4.08 18.96 14.62
C SER A 476 -5.57 18.85 14.92
N GLY A 477 -6.16 19.81 15.63
CA GLY A 477 -7.60 19.85 15.92
C GLY A 477 -8.46 19.78 14.65
N TYR A 478 -9.54 19.01 14.70
CA TYR A 478 -10.50 18.86 13.60
C TYR A 478 -11.37 20.12 13.45
N GLY A 479 -11.56 20.61 12.22
CA GLY A 479 -12.55 21.68 11.95
C GLY A 479 -12.00 22.97 11.36
N GLY A 480 -10.79 22.99 10.80
CA GLY A 480 -10.26 24.18 10.09
C GLY A 480 -9.91 25.35 11.02
N LEU A 481 -10.04 25.18 12.32
CA LEU A 481 -9.43 26.07 13.32
C LEU A 481 -7.92 25.93 13.16
N ARG A 482 -7.23 27.07 13.19
CA ARG A 482 -5.75 27.08 13.14
C ARG A 482 -5.25 26.07 14.16
N PRO A 483 -4.33 25.13 13.77
CA PRO A 483 -3.69 24.27 14.75
C PRO A 483 -3.16 25.18 15.84
N ASP A 484 -3.42 24.83 17.09
CA ASP A 484 -2.72 25.49 18.18
C ASP A 484 -1.23 25.37 17.86
N GLU A 485 -0.50 26.49 17.91
CA GLU A 485 0.90 26.60 17.43
C GLU A 485 1.85 25.59 18.10
N ASP A 486 1.33 24.82 19.06
CA ASP A 486 2.07 23.90 19.91
C ASP A 486 1.94 22.42 19.58
N ASP A 487 1.05 22.00 18.66
CA ASP A 487 0.76 20.57 18.46
C ASP A 487 1.86 19.82 17.69
N PHE A 488 2.45 20.41 16.64
CA PHE A 488 3.49 19.75 15.86
C PHE A 488 4.34 20.74 15.06
N ASP A 489 5.50 20.25 14.60
CA ASP A 489 6.35 20.96 13.66
C ASP A 489 6.16 20.42 12.25
N ALA A 490 6.24 21.27 11.23
CA ALA A 490 6.19 20.87 9.83
C ALA A 490 7.37 21.40 9.04
N LEU A 491 7.89 20.57 8.14
CA LEU A 491 9.02 20.90 7.27
C LEU A 491 8.72 20.49 5.84
N LYS A 492 8.76 21.44 4.91
CA LYS A 492 8.62 21.19 3.48
C LYS A 492 9.95 21.36 2.78
N LEU A 493 10.48 20.30 2.24
CA LEU A 493 11.75 20.28 1.51
C LEU A 493 11.49 20.14 0.01
N GLY A 494 12.17 20.98 -0.78
CA GLY A 494 12.18 20.86 -2.22
C GLY A 494 12.87 19.57 -2.69
N SER A 495 12.91 19.35 -3.99
CA SER A 495 13.64 18.24 -4.59
C SER A 495 15.08 18.66 -4.97
N PRO A 496 16.08 17.74 -4.93
CA PRO A 496 17.42 18.02 -5.37
C PRO A 496 17.55 18.12 -6.92
N PHE A 497 16.47 17.82 -7.65
CA PHE A 497 16.45 17.75 -9.10
C PHE A 497 16.12 19.09 -9.77
N ASP A 498 16.66 19.32 -10.97
CA ASP A 498 16.38 20.50 -11.78
C ASP A 498 15.23 20.23 -12.76
N TYR A 499 14.02 20.31 -12.26
CA TYR A 499 12.81 20.02 -13.06
C TYR A 499 12.64 20.98 -14.25
N LYS A 500 13.19 22.20 -14.21
CA LYS A 500 13.16 23.12 -15.37
C LYS A 500 13.90 22.56 -16.58
N LYS A 501 14.96 21.77 -16.34
CA LYS A 501 15.73 21.12 -17.40
C LYS A 501 15.28 19.71 -17.71
N GLN A 502 14.76 18.99 -16.68
CA GLN A 502 14.47 17.56 -16.76
C GLN A 502 13.06 17.24 -17.23
N VAL A 503 12.09 18.15 -17.00
CA VAL A 503 10.67 17.85 -17.22
C VAL A 503 10.00 18.91 -18.10
N THR A 504 9.26 18.44 -19.11
CA THR A 504 8.30 19.27 -19.82
C THR A 504 6.89 18.71 -19.55
N VAL A 505 6.00 19.58 -19.09
CA VAL A 505 4.57 19.26 -18.88
C VAL A 505 3.77 19.74 -20.08
N TYR A 506 3.10 18.82 -20.76
CA TYR A 506 2.17 19.13 -21.82
C TYR A 506 0.73 19.09 -21.28
N ILE A 507 -0.04 20.15 -21.52
CA ILE A 507 -1.44 20.23 -21.12
C ILE A 507 -2.30 20.39 -22.37
N GLU A 508 -3.13 19.41 -22.65
CA GLU A 508 -4.03 19.40 -23.80
C GLU A 508 -5.31 20.22 -23.48
N LYS A 509 -5.27 21.53 -23.74
CA LYS A 509 -6.32 22.50 -23.35
C LYS A 509 -7.65 22.30 -24.06
N ASP A 510 -7.63 21.90 -25.33
CA ASP A 510 -8.81 21.83 -26.19
C ASP A 510 -9.44 20.43 -26.23
N LEU A 511 -9.03 19.51 -25.35
CA LEU A 511 -9.75 18.25 -25.17
C LEU A 511 -11.12 18.49 -24.53
N PRO A 512 -12.14 17.70 -24.92
CA PRO A 512 -13.46 17.74 -24.29
C PRO A 512 -13.38 17.56 -22.77
N ASP A 513 -14.43 17.98 -22.04
CA ASP A 513 -14.51 17.68 -20.60
C ASP A 513 -14.46 16.16 -20.40
N PRO A 514 -13.71 15.66 -19.40
CA PRO A 514 -13.62 14.22 -19.13
C PRO A 514 -14.95 13.47 -18.95
N ASN A 515 -16.03 14.18 -18.66
CA ASN A 515 -17.37 13.60 -18.53
C ASN A 515 -18.14 13.54 -19.86
N GLU A 516 -17.61 14.15 -20.93
CA GLU A 516 -18.24 14.10 -22.24
C GLU A 516 -17.97 12.76 -22.96
N PRO A 517 -18.94 12.17 -23.66
CA PRO A 517 -18.76 10.90 -24.36
C PRO A 517 -17.62 10.90 -25.39
N THR A 518 -17.33 12.06 -25.98
CA THR A 518 -16.27 12.23 -26.99
C THR A 518 -14.86 12.26 -26.39
N PHE A 519 -14.74 12.41 -25.07
CA PHE A 519 -13.44 12.50 -24.40
C PHE A 519 -12.55 11.27 -24.65
N VAL A 520 -13.13 10.08 -24.60
CA VAL A 520 -12.40 8.81 -24.75
C VAL A 520 -11.66 8.71 -26.09
N GLU A 521 -12.34 9.13 -27.18
CA GLU A 521 -11.74 9.12 -28.53
C GLU A 521 -10.57 10.08 -28.62
N HIS A 522 -10.76 11.31 -28.14
CA HIS A 522 -9.70 12.33 -28.17
C HIS A 522 -8.54 12.00 -27.24
N ALA A 523 -8.81 11.40 -26.08
CA ALA A 523 -7.78 10.93 -25.16
C ALA A 523 -6.94 9.80 -25.77
N ALA A 524 -7.58 8.83 -26.45
CA ALA A 524 -6.89 7.75 -27.15
C ALA A 524 -5.94 8.30 -28.22
N GLU A 525 -6.38 9.26 -29.03
CA GLU A 525 -5.53 9.90 -30.05
C GLU A 525 -4.37 10.69 -29.43
N ALA A 526 -4.62 11.41 -28.35
CA ALA A 526 -3.56 12.10 -27.62
C ALA A 526 -2.54 11.12 -27.01
N ILE A 527 -2.96 10.00 -26.45
CA ILE A 527 -2.09 8.96 -25.93
C ILE A 527 -1.20 8.41 -27.05
N LYS A 528 -1.72 8.09 -28.24
CA LYS A 528 -0.93 7.65 -29.40
C LYS A 528 0.20 8.61 -29.70
N LYS A 529 -0.11 9.91 -29.79
CA LYS A 529 0.85 10.97 -30.09
C LYS A 529 2.05 10.96 -29.11
N TYR A 530 1.76 10.98 -27.81
CA TYR A 530 2.79 11.09 -26.78
C TYR A 530 3.53 9.78 -26.51
N VAL A 531 2.88 8.64 -26.72
CA VAL A 531 3.54 7.32 -26.68
C VAL A 531 4.55 7.18 -27.80
N LEU A 532 4.23 7.63 -29.02
CA LEU A 532 5.20 7.65 -30.15
C LEU A 532 6.37 8.60 -29.87
N GLN A 533 6.13 9.77 -29.29
CA GLN A 533 7.17 10.74 -28.96
C GLN A 533 8.26 10.15 -28.06
N THR A 534 7.89 9.23 -27.18
CA THR A 534 8.80 8.56 -26.23
C THR A 534 9.11 7.11 -26.61
N LYS A 535 8.69 6.68 -27.82
CA LYS A 535 8.88 5.32 -28.30
C LYS A 535 8.41 4.26 -27.28
N GLY A 536 7.18 4.38 -26.82
CA GLY A 536 6.70 3.67 -25.63
C GLY A 536 7.25 4.31 -24.35
N ARG A 537 7.78 3.52 -23.41
CA ARG A 537 8.37 3.92 -22.12
C ARG A 537 7.48 4.87 -21.32
N ALA A 538 6.18 4.58 -21.33
CA ALA A 538 5.15 5.42 -20.76
C ALA A 538 4.34 4.71 -19.68
N PHE A 539 4.01 5.44 -18.61
CA PHE A 539 2.91 5.12 -17.72
C PHE A 539 1.71 5.95 -18.09
N VAL A 540 0.56 5.29 -18.27
CA VAL A 540 -0.73 5.95 -18.47
C VAL A 540 -1.58 5.70 -17.24
N LEU A 541 -1.86 6.78 -16.50
CA LEU A 541 -2.52 6.75 -15.20
C LEU A 541 -4.00 7.10 -15.35
N PHE A 542 -4.84 6.15 -14.96
CA PHE A 542 -6.30 6.24 -15.02
C PHE A 542 -6.89 6.41 -13.61
N THR A 543 -8.09 6.95 -13.54
CA THR A 543 -8.88 7.08 -12.31
C THR A 543 -9.95 5.98 -12.17
N SER A 544 -10.25 5.24 -13.25
CA SER A 544 -11.18 4.10 -13.23
C SER A 544 -10.69 2.96 -14.13
N TYR A 545 -11.06 1.73 -13.75
CA TYR A 545 -10.78 0.54 -14.56
C TYR A 545 -11.56 0.54 -15.88
N GLU A 546 -12.80 0.99 -15.86
CA GLU A 546 -13.64 1.06 -17.06
C GLU A 546 -12.98 1.88 -18.17
N MET A 547 -12.51 3.09 -17.84
CA MET A 547 -11.81 3.93 -18.82
C MET A 547 -10.51 3.31 -19.30
N LEU A 548 -9.76 2.68 -18.38
CA LEU A 548 -8.52 1.96 -18.72
C LEU A 548 -8.81 0.87 -19.75
N GLU A 549 -9.85 0.05 -19.55
CA GLU A 549 -10.23 -1.03 -20.46
C GLU A 549 -10.64 -0.51 -21.84
N ILE A 550 -11.54 0.48 -21.86
CA ILE A 550 -12.03 1.05 -23.13
C ILE A 550 -10.87 1.62 -23.96
N ILE A 551 -9.94 2.35 -23.33
CA ILE A 551 -8.80 2.93 -24.05
C ILE A 551 -7.77 1.84 -24.41
N ALA A 552 -7.56 0.84 -23.56
CA ALA A 552 -6.69 -0.30 -23.87
C ALA A 552 -7.15 -1.05 -25.10
N ASP A 553 -8.44 -1.38 -25.19
CA ASP A 553 -9.02 -2.06 -26.36
C ASP A 553 -8.87 -1.24 -27.64
N LYS A 554 -9.11 0.07 -27.57
CA LYS A 554 -8.95 0.98 -28.72
C LYS A 554 -7.49 1.09 -29.21
N LEU A 555 -6.54 0.96 -28.32
CA LEU A 555 -5.12 1.13 -28.62
C LEU A 555 -4.39 -0.17 -28.92
N TYR A 556 -4.96 -1.33 -28.60
CA TYR A 556 -4.29 -2.63 -28.65
C TYR A 556 -3.67 -2.94 -30.02
N ASP A 557 -4.46 -2.89 -31.09
CA ASP A 557 -3.97 -3.20 -32.44
C ASP A 557 -2.95 -2.17 -32.93
N TRP A 558 -3.17 -0.89 -32.62
CA TRP A 558 -2.26 0.19 -32.98
C TRP A 558 -0.89 0.03 -32.25
N LEU A 559 -0.88 -0.30 -30.97
CA LEU A 559 0.34 -0.56 -30.20
C LEU A 559 1.11 -1.75 -30.78
N LYS A 560 0.39 -2.82 -31.12
CA LYS A 560 0.98 -4.01 -31.75
C LYS A 560 1.64 -3.69 -33.08
N VAL A 561 1.00 -2.90 -33.94
CA VAL A 561 1.58 -2.46 -35.24
C VAL A 561 2.85 -1.64 -35.04
N ASN A 562 2.92 -0.86 -33.95
CA ASN A 562 4.10 -0.03 -33.63
C ASN A 562 5.16 -0.78 -32.78
N ASN A 563 5.05 -2.10 -32.60
CA ASN A 563 5.95 -2.93 -31.78
C ASN A 563 6.10 -2.43 -30.33
N ILE A 564 4.98 -1.95 -29.73
CA ILE A 564 4.91 -1.49 -28.35
C ILE A 564 4.03 -2.48 -27.58
N GLU A 565 4.56 -3.07 -26.52
CA GLU A 565 3.77 -3.98 -25.68
C GLU A 565 2.85 -3.19 -24.75
N LEU A 566 1.58 -3.59 -24.70
CA LEU A 566 0.63 -3.10 -23.71
C LEU A 566 0.69 -3.97 -22.45
N LEU A 567 1.13 -3.39 -21.35
CA LEU A 567 1.09 -3.96 -20.03
C LEU A 567 -0.09 -3.33 -19.28
N GLN A 568 -1.13 -4.09 -19.06
CA GLN A 568 -2.38 -3.60 -18.48
C GLN A 568 -2.62 -4.20 -17.11
N GLN A 569 -2.93 -3.34 -16.13
CA GLN A 569 -3.38 -3.78 -14.82
C GLN A 569 -4.70 -4.55 -14.94
N GLY A 570 -4.77 -5.73 -14.30
CA GLY A 570 -5.95 -6.58 -14.35
C GLY A 570 -5.96 -7.62 -15.48
N ALA A 571 -4.99 -7.61 -16.42
CA ALA A 571 -4.92 -8.57 -17.53
C ALA A 571 -4.20 -9.90 -17.18
N GLY A 572 -4.23 -10.33 -15.90
CA GLY A 572 -3.73 -11.63 -15.46
C GLY A 572 -2.32 -11.65 -14.86
N LEU A 573 -1.57 -10.56 -14.96
CA LEU A 573 -0.30 -10.38 -14.24
C LEU A 573 -0.53 -9.55 -12.97
N ASP A 574 0.12 -9.94 -11.88
CA ASP A 574 0.16 -9.12 -10.70
C ASP A 574 1.01 -7.84 -10.90
N ARG A 575 0.90 -6.90 -9.96
CA ARG A 575 1.60 -5.61 -10.02
C ARG A 575 3.12 -5.78 -10.14
N THR A 576 3.70 -6.72 -9.40
CA THR A 576 5.15 -6.95 -9.34
C THR A 576 5.66 -7.50 -10.66
N ALA A 577 4.95 -8.47 -11.25
CA ALA A 577 5.26 -9.05 -12.55
C ALA A 577 5.15 -8.01 -13.67
N LEU A 578 4.10 -7.15 -13.66
CA LEU A 578 3.94 -6.05 -14.62
C LEU A 578 5.14 -5.09 -14.57
N LEU A 579 5.54 -4.67 -13.39
CA LEU A 579 6.69 -3.77 -13.21
C LEU A 579 8.01 -4.41 -13.61
N LYS A 580 8.22 -5.68 -13.26
CA LYS A 580 9.41 -6.44 -13.67
C LYS A 580 9.49 -6.54 -15.19
N ARG A 581 8.38 -6.84 -15.85
CA ARG A 581 8.29 -6.94 -17.31
C ARG A 581 8.51 -5.57 -17.97
N PHE A 582 7.91 -4.50 -17.46
CA PHE A 582 8.13 -3.13 -17.93
C PHE A 582 9.61 -2.72 -17.84
N LYS A 583 10.26 -2.99 -16.70
CA LYS A 583 11.69 -2.67 -16.48
C LYS A 583 12.62 -3.45 -17.40
N SER A 584 12.34 -4.73 -17.67
CA SER A 584 13.20 -5.59 -18.50
C SER A 584 13.23 -5.15 -19.95
N GLN A 585 12.06 -4.83 -20.52
CA GLN A 585 11.96 -4.38 -21.92
C GLN A 585 12.61 -3.02 -22.16
N SER A 586 12.49 -2.13 -21.19
CA SER A 586 13.09 -0.79 -21.30
C SER A 586 14.62 -0.77 -21.16
N ARG A 587 15.24 -1.80 -20.58
CA ARG A 587 16.72 -1.95 -20.52
C ARG A 587 17.30 -2.38 -21.86
N LEU A 588 16.64 -3.24 -22.58
CA LEU A 588 17.10 -3.70 -23.91
C LEU A 588 17.24 -2.52 -24.89
N THR A 589 16.30 -1.56 -24.88
CA THR A 589 16.38 -0.35 -25.71
C THR A 589 17.46 0.64 -25.29
N ALA A 590 17.89 0.63 -24.04
CA ALA A 590 18.94 1.51 -23.54
C ALA A 590 20.35 1.04 -23.93
N GLU A 591 20.57 -0.27 -24.00
CA GLU A 591 21.84 -0.87 -24.42
C GLU A 591 22.05 -0.74 -25.93
N GLU A 592 21.00 -0.90 -26.75
CA GLU A 592 21.07 -0.65 -28.19
C GLU A 592 21.43 0.81 -28.55
N ASN A 593 20.91 1.80 -27.78
CA ASN A 593 21.25 3.22 -27.99
C ASN A 593 22.69 3.58 -27.52
N ARG A 594 23.30 2.80 -26.63
CA ARG A 594 24.72 2.93 -26.28
C ARG A 594 25.65 2.26 -27.31
N GLY A 595 25.22 1.14 -27.88
CA GLY A 595 25.98 0.42 -28.93
C GLY A 595 26.17 1.23 -30.21
N GLN A 596 25.22 2.07 -30.61
CA GLN A 596 25.33 2.93 -31.79
C GLN A 596 26.29 4.13 -31.65
N LYS A 597 26.81 4.41 -30.43
CA LYS A 597 27.82 5.45 -30.21
C LYS A 597 29.25 4.92 -30.05
N THR A 598 29.50 3.63 -30.18
CA THR A 598 30.82 3.00 -29.97
C THR A 598 31.17 2.00 -31.05
N GLU A 599 30.71 2.15 -32.29
CA GLU A 599 31.33 1.50 -33.44
C GLU A 599 32.49 2.33 -33.95
N ASP A 600 33.54 2.42 -33.13
CA ASP A 600 34.93 2.60 -33.60
C ASP A 600 35.85 2.06 -32.49
N ARG A 601 36.29 0.81 -32.63
CA ARG A 601 37.50 0.12 -32.18
C ARG A 601 37.29 -1.29 -31.67
N GLY A 602 37.72 -2.27 -32.51
CA GLY A 602 38.55 -3.40 -32.07
C GLY A 602 37.88 -4.61 -31.40
N GLN A 603 37.66 -5.64 -32.18
CA GLN A 603 37.67 -7.09 -31.91
C GLN A 603 38.04 -7.54 -30.50
N SER A 604 37.18 -8.35 -29.86
CA SER A 604 37.59 -9.61 -29.21
C SER A 604 36.38 -10.50 -28.89
N SER A 605 36.54 -11.74 -29.23
CA SER A 605 35.64 -12.89 -29.07
C SER A 605 35.50 -13.36 -27.64
N VAL A 606 34.29 -13.68 -27.13
CA VAL A 606 34.07 -14.69 -26.08
C VAL A 606 32.68 -15.35 -26.19
N ILE A 607 32.73 -16.61 -26.32
CA ILE A 607 31.89 -17.80 -26.18
C ILE A 607 30.54 -17.65 -25.50
N ARG A 608 29.51 -18.15 -26.23
CA ARG A 608 28.13 -18.43 -25.76
C ARG A 608 28.03 -19.82 -25.14
N HIS A 609 27.22 -19.93 -24.08
CA HIS A 609 26.52 -21.17 -23.76
C HIS A 609 25.02 -20.96 -23.83
N PRO A 610 24.25 -21.90 -24.42
CA PRO A 610 22.83 -21.80 -24.58
C PRO A 610 22.09 -22.54 -23.46
N SER A 611 21.04 -21.96 -22.91
CA SER A 611 19.98 -22.70 -22.27
C SER A 611 18.67 -22.40 -22.98
N SER A 612 18.06 -23.46 -23.41
CA SER A 612 16.82 -23.59 -24.14
C SER A 612 15.62 -22.97 -23.43
N ASP A 613 14.93 -22.06 -24.09
CA ASP A 613 13.47 -22.14 -24.19
C ASP A 613 13.05 -21.32 -25.42
N ASN A 614 12.51 -22.05 -26.42
CA ASN A 614 12.00 -21.51 -27.65
C ASN A 614 10.74 -20.69 -27.42
N PHE A 615 10.84 -19.38 -27.55
CA PHE A 615 9.81 -18.53 -28.10
C PHE A 615 10.46 -17.56 -29.10
N ALA A 616 10.45 -17.98 -30.34
CA ALA A 616 10.68 -17.10 -31.47
C ALA A 616 9.44 -16.20 -31.60
N ASP A 617 9.49 -15.00 -31.01
CA ASP A 617 8.60 -13.94 -31.39
C ASP A 617 9.37 -12.63 -31.49
N SER A 618 9.08 -11.88 -32.55
CA SER A 618 9.73 -10.67 -33.00
C SER A 618 10.02 -9.69 -31.85
N ALA A 619 11.24 -9.20 -31.76
CA ALA A 619 11.75 -8.32 -30.73
C ALA A 619 10.82 -7.13 -30.45
N VAL A 620 9.99 -7.23 -29.43
CA VAL A 620 9.19 -6.13 -28.88
C VAL A 620 10.17 -5.15 -28.21
N LYS A 621 10.32 -3.95 -28.78
CA LYS A 621 11.40 -3.02 -28.40
C LYS A 621 11.03 -2.06 -27.26
N SER A 622 9.74 -1.95 -26.85
CA SER A 622 9.30 -1.03 -25.80
C SER A 622 7.93 -1.40 -25.23
N ALA A 623 7.56 -0.82 -24.09
CA ALA A 623 6.27 -1.09 -23.44
C ALA A 623 5.58 0.19 -22.96
N VAL A 624 4.25 0.11 -22.89
CA VAL A 624 3.38 1.09 -22.21
C VAL A 624 2.65 0.37 -21.10
N LEU A 625 2.64 0.97 -19.90
CA LEU A 625 1.94 0.42 -18.75
C LEU A 625 0.69 1.26 -18.45
N PHE A 626 -0.47 0.61 -18.45
CA PHE A 626 -1.75 1.18 -18.07
C PHE A 626 -2.09 0.76 -16.64
N GLY A 627 -2.29 1.75 -15.74
CA GLY A 627 -2.58 1.49 -14.34
C GLY A 627 -3.57 2.47 -13.72
N THR A 628 -4.24 1.99 -12.67
CA THR A 628 -5.14 2.78 -11.82
C THR A 628 -4.46 3.10 -10.48
N ASP A 629 -5.23 3.33 -9.43
CA ASP A 629 -4.79 3.82 -8.12
C ASP A 629 -3.51 3.21 -7.57
N SER A 630 -3.33 1.89 -7.70
CA SER A 630 -2.14 1.21 -7.19
C SER A 630 -0.83 1.58 -7.93
N PHE A 631 -0.91 2.19 -9.10
CA PHE A 631 0.26 2.65 -9.88
C PHE A 631 0.55 4.14 -9.68
N TRP A 632 -0.37 4.90 -9.10
CA TRP A 632 -0.09 6.28 -8.68
C TRP A 632 0.91 6.33 -7.52
N GLN A 633 0.96 5.29 -6.68
CA GLN A 633 1.83 5.21 -5.49
C GLN A 633 2.74 3.98 -5.51
N GLY A 634 3.87 4.03 -4.78
CA GLY A 634 4.70 2.86 -4.48
C GLY A 634 5.32 2.15 -5.70
N VAL A 635 5.53 2.85 -6.82
CA VAL A 635 6.21 2.32 -8.00
C VAL A 635 7.54 3.04 -8.18
N ASP A 636 8.61 2.27 -8.28
CA ASP A 636 9.95 2.79 -8.57
C ASP A 636 10.49 2.20 -9.87
N VAL A 637 10.66 3.07 -10.90
CA VAL A 637 11.23 2.71 -12.19
C VAL A 637 12.31 3.74 -12.53
N PRO A 638 13.56 3.47 -12.16
CA PRO A 638 14.65 4.41 -12.39
C PRO A 638 15.14 4.42 -13.83
N GLY A 639 15.69 5.56 -14.24
CA GLY A 639 16.43 5.73 -15.48
C GLY A 639 15.54 5.82 -16.73
N VAL A 640 16.16 5.53 -17.88
CA VAL A 640 15.56 5.67 -19.22
C VAL A 640 14.33 4.76 -19.46
N ALA A 641 14.04 3.87 -18.56
CA ALA A 641 12.91 2.95 -18.65
C ALA A 641 11.56 3.66 -18.66
N LEU A 642 11.43 4.75 -17.91
CA LEU A 642 10.23 5.58 -17.86
C LEU A 642 10.60 7.02 -18.27
N SER A 643 10.10 7.47 -19.39
CA SER A 643 10.33 8.84 -19.89
C SER A 643 9.04 9.61 -20.19
N ASN A 644 7.88 9.01 -19.87
CA ASN A 644 6.58 9.62 -20.11
C ASN A 644 5.59 9.18 -19.03
N VAL A 645 4.89 10.14 -18.43
CA VAL A 645 3.76 9.89 -17.55
C VAL A 645 2.55 10.63 -18.09
N ILE A 646 1.50 9.90 -18.46
CA ILE A 646 0.27 10.45 -19.02
C ILE A 646 -0.84 10.36 -17.96
N ILE A 647 -1.35 11.49 -17.53
CA ILE A 647 -2.46 11.63 -16.60
C ILE A 647 -3.72 11.86 -17.42
N VAL A 648 -4.58 10.86 -17.50
CA VAL A 648 -5.77 10.90 -18.37
C VAL A 648 -6.85 11.81 -17.79
N ARG A 649 -7.10 11.75 -16.48
CA ARG A 649 -8.03 12.62 -15.74
C ARG A 649 -7.38 13.11 -14.46
N LEU A 650 -7.76 14.28 -13.98
CA LEU A 650 -7.42 14.72 -12.62
C LEU A 650 -7.96 13.73 -11.60
N PRO A 651 -7.15 13.33 -10.60
CA PRO A 651 -7.46 12.20 -9.72
C PRO A 651 -8.44 12.55 -8.60
N PHE A 652 -9.55 13.19 -8.95
CA PHE A 652 -10.65 13.39 -8.03
C PHE A 652 -11.26 12.05 -7.63
N ALA A 653 -11.47 11.87 -6.34
CA ALA A 653 -12.18 10.70 -5.83
C ALA A 653 -13.67 10.80 -6.21
N VAL A 654 -14.19 9.71 -6.78
CA VAL A 654 -15.60 9.65 -7.19
C VAL A 654 -16.46 9.39 -5.95
N PRO A 655 -17.54 10.17 -5.72
CA PRO A 655 -18.41 10.04 -4.54
C PRO A 655 -19.23 8.75 -4.49
N ASP A 656 -18.97 7.80 -5.38
CA ASP A 656 -19.60 6.48 -5.39
C ASP A 656 -19.12 5.54 -4.28
N LYS A 657 -18.02 5.88 -3.62
CA LYS A 657 -17.52 5.10 -2.46
C LYS A 657 -18.29 5.50 -1.20
N PRO A 658 -18.90 4.54 -0.49
CA PRO A 658 -19.75 4.81 0.68
C PRO A 658 -19.09 5.67 1.76
N LEU A 659 -17.84 5.36 2.10
CA LEU A 659 -17.08 6.10 3.12
C LEU A 659 -16.81 7.56 2.68
N LEU A 660 -16.45 7.75 1.40
CA LEU A 660 -16.23 9.09 0.87
C LEU A 660 -17.53 9.90 0.87
N ALA A 661 -18.63 9.30 0.44
CA ALA A 661 -19.94 9.96 0.48
C ALA A 661 -20.30 10.42 1.90
N GLY A 662 -20.11 9.55 2.91
CA GLY A 662 -20.32 9.90 4.32
C GLY A 662 -19.42 11.06 4.81
N ARG A 663 -18.16 11.10 4.37
CA ARG A 663 -17.26 12.22 4.67
C ARG A 663 -17.71 13.53 4.09
N LEU A 664 -18.10 13.53 2.80
CA LEU A 664 -18.54 14.74 2.12
C LEU A 664 -19.85 15.29 2.73
N GLU A 665 -20.75 14.40 3.13
CA GLU A 665 -21.98 14.77 3.86
C GLU A 665 -21.64 15.41 5.20
N ARG A 666 -20.77 14.78 6.00
CA ARG A 666 -20.37 15.30 7.31
C ARG A 666 -19.72 16.68 7.20
N ILE A 667 -18.82 16.89 6.25
CA ILE A 667 -18.20 18.20 6.00
C ILE A 667 -19.28 19.24 5.68
N LYS A 668 -20.30 18.88 4.90
CA LYS A 668 -21.41 19.78 4.58
C LYS A 668 -22.28 20.08 5.80
N GLU A 669 -22.54 19.07 6.64
CA GLU A 669 -23.29 19.24 7.90
C GLU A 669 -22.56 20.16 8.88
N ASP A 670 -21.23 20.05 8.95
CA ASP A 670 -20.38 20.92 9.75
C ASP A 670 -20.19 22.34 9.14
N GLY A 671 -20.87 22.64 8.02
CA GLY A 671 -20.86 23.95 7.36
C GLY A 671 -19.66 24.18 6.43
N GLY A 672 -18.85 23.17 6.17
CA GLY A 672 -17.72 23.20 5.23
C GLY A 672 -18.12 23.00 3.77
N ASN A 673 -17.13 23.10 2.89
CA ASN A 673 -17.27 22.85 1.47
C ASN A 673 -16.59 21.52 1.06
N PRO A 674 -17.35 20.45 0.79
CA PRO A 674 -16.79 19.12 0.48
C PRO A 674 -15.77 19.10 -0.65
N PHE A 675 -15.94 19.98 -1.65
CA PHE A 675 -15.00 20.06 -2.77
C PHE A 675 -13.68 20.69 -2.35
N TYR A 676 -13.69 21.84 -1.71
CA TYR A 676 -12.48 22.58 -1.33
C TYR A 676 -11.80 22.00 -0.10
N ASP A 677 -12.58 21.46 0.85
CA ASP A 677 -12.03 20.98 2.14
C ASP A 677 -11.57 19.53 2.06
N TYR A 678 -12.02 18.74 1.05
CA TYR A 678 -11.62 17.33 0.94
C TYR A 678 -11.23 16.88 -0.47
N GLN A 679 -12.11 17.06 -1.49
CA GLN A 679 -11.88 16.44 -2.79
C GLN A 679 -10.69 17.07 -3.53
N LEU A 680 -10.57 18.36 -3.51
CA LEU A 680 -9.50 19.10 -4.18
C LEU A 680 -8.13 18.86 -3.50
N PRO A 681 -7.98 18.98 -2.16
CA PRO A 681 -6.74 18.65 -1.47
C PRO A 681 -6.27 17.22 -1.72
N SER A 682 -7.17 16.24 -1.60
CA SER A 682 -6.87 14.83 -1.89
C SER A 682 -6.40 14.61 -3.33
N ALA A 683 -7.06 15.26 -4.29
CA ALA A 683 -6.69 15.17 -5.71
C ALA A 683 -5.31 15.80 -5.98
N ILE A 684 -4.97 16.93 -5.33
CA ILE A 684 -3.66 17.57 -5.46
C ILE A 684 -2.55 16.64 -4.94
N ILE A 685 -2.72 16.05 -3.76
CA ILE A 685 -1.74 15.09 -3.20
C ILE A 685 -1.51 13.93 -4.16
N LYS A 686 -2.59 13.34 -4.70
CA LYS A 686 -2.51 12.23 -5.63
C LYS A 686 -1.89 12.63 -6.97
N PHE A 687 -2.18 13.82 -7.47
CA PHE A 687 -1.55 14.38 -8.68
C PHE A 687 -0.04 14.54 -8.50
N LYS A 688 0.42 15.09 -7.36
CA LYS A 688 1.84 15.17 -6.99
C LYS A 688 2.52 13.80 -6.99
N GLN A 689 1.84 12.77 -6.51
CA GLN A 689 2.36 11.40 -6.50
C GLN A 689 2.58 10.86 -7.91
N GLY A 690 1.60 11.07 -8.82
CA GLY A 690 1.72 10.72 -10.23
C GLY A 690 2.86 11.48 -10.91
N PHE A 691 2.98 12.79 -10.66
CA PHE A 691 4.07 13.64 -11.15
C PHE A 691 5.44 13.12 -10.70
N GLY A 692 5.57 12.76 -9.43
CA GLY A 692 6.82 12.29 -8.83
C GLY A 692 7.31 10.92 -9.33
N ARG A 693 6.60 10.26 -10.26
CA ARG A 693 7.04 8.98 -10.86
C ARG A 693 8.16 9.16 -11.88
N LEU A 694 8.25 10.31 -12.54
CA LEU A 694 9.09 10.51 -13.70
C LEU A 694 10.58 10.65 -13.36
N ILE A 695 10.93 11.46 -12.36
CA ILE A 695 12.34 11.83 -12.05
C ILE A 695 12.80 11.13 -10.77
N ARG A 696 13.92 10.39 -10.87
CA ARG A 696 14.56 9.61 -9.79
C ARG A 696 16.05 9.92 -9.61
N SER A 697 16.68 10.45 -10.67
CA SER A 697 18.08 10.80 -10.67
C SER A 697 18.33 12.16 -11.35
N LYS A 698 19.52 12.72 -11.18
CA LYS A 698 19.93 13.97 -11.84
C LYS A 698 20.02 13.85 -13.37
N THR A 699 20.09 12.63 -13.89
CA THR A 699 20.21 12.35 -15.33
C THR A 699 18.88 11.98 -16.00
N ASP A 700 17.84 11.74 -15.24
CA ASP A 700 16.53 11.42 -15.78
C ASP A 700 15.93 12.64 -16.47
N THR A 701 15.30 12.42 -17.62
CA THR A 701 14.54 13.44 -18.34
C THR A 701 13.28 12.83 -18.92
N GLY A 702 12.23 13.63 -19.07
CA GLY A 702 11.02 13.12 -19.70
C GLY A 702 9.90 14.14 -19.77
N ILE A 703 8.73 13.63 -20.12
CA ILE A 703 7.51 14.42 -20.28
C ILE A 703 6.39 13.95 -19.35
N ILE A 704 5.60 14.92 -18.92
CA ILE A 704 4.32 14.64 -18.25
C ILE A 704 3.22 15.21 -19.11
N VAL A 705 2.20 14.43 -19.37
CA VAL A 705 1.07 14.84 -20.21
C VAL A 705 -0.20 14.83 -19.37
N VAL A 706 -0.90 15.96 -19.35
CA VAL A 706 -2.18 16.08 -18.68
C VAL A 706 -3.27 16.24 -19.76
N LEU A 707 -4.14 15.23 -19.87
CA LEU A 707 -5.21 15.20 -20.87
C LEU A 707 -6.50 15.87 -20.35
N ASP A 708 -6.54 16.18 -19.07
CA ASP A 708 -7.70 16.84 -18.45
C ASP A 708 -7.61 18.36 -18.60
N SER A 709 -8.41 18.90 -19.48
CA SER A 709 -8.44 20.34 -19.78
C SER A 709 -8.83 21.22 -18.59
N ARG A 710 -9.48 20.64 -17.57
CA ARG A 710 -9.91 21.35 -16.35
C ARG A 710 -8.76 21.96 -15.56
N VAL A 711 -7.55 21.40 -15.70
CA VAL A 711 -6.33 21.95 -15.06
C VAL A 711 -6.01 23.38 -15.51
N VAL A 712 -6.44 23.78 -16.71
CA VAL A 712 -6.26 25.13 -17.26
C VAL A 712 -7.57 25.92 -17.32
N ASN A 713 -8.69 25.23 -17.56
CA ASN A 713 -9.98 25.86 -17.85
C ASN A 713 -10.82 26.14 -16.58
N LYS A 714 -10.45 25.56 -15.41
CA LYS A 714 -11.17 25.77 -14.14
C LYS A 714 -10.33 26.58 -13.14
N PRO A 715 -10.95 27.43 -12.30
CA PRO A 715 -10.21 28.25 -11.33
C PRO A 715 -9.31 27.46 -10.37
N TYR A 716 -9.75 26.27 -9.95
CA TYR A 716 -8.99 25.41 -9.05
C TYR A 716 -7.79 24.72 -9.73
N GLY A 717 -7.74 24.72 -11.07
CA GLY A 717 -6.69 24.04 -11.82
C GLY A 717 -5.29 24.58 -11.55
N GLN A 718 -5.18 25.89 -11.27
CA GLN A 718 -3.92 26.54 -10.91
C GLN A 718 -3.30 25.93 -9.65
N GLN A 719 -4.11 25.41 -8.70
CA GLN A 719 -3.59 24.76 -7.49
C GLN A 719 -2.82 23.48 -7.79
N PHE A 720 -3.22 22.71 -8.81
CA PHE A 720 -2.46 21.54 -9.27
C PHE A 720 -1.10 21.93 -9.82
N LEU A 721 -1.04 23.01 -10.61
CA LEU A 721 0.20 23.48 -11.22
C LEU A 721 1.14 24.12 -10.19
N SER A 722 0.61 24.85 -9.23
CA SER A 722 1.42 25.43 -8.16
C SER A 722 1.96 24.40 -7.16
N ALA A 723 1.31 23.25 -7.04
CA ALA A 723 1.71 22.19 -6.11
C ALA A 723 2.86 21.30 -6.62
N ILE A 724 3.19 21.35 -7.92
CA ILE A 724 4.30 20.60 -8.51
C ILE A 724 5.58 21.45 -8.61
N PRO A 725 6.77 20.80 -8.74
CA PRO A 725 8.02 21.52 -8.97
C PRO A 725 7.95 22.43 -10.19
N GLU A 726 8.61 23.58 -10.11
CA GLU A 726 8.71 24.53 -11.22
C GLU A 726 9.40 23.86 -12.41
N CYS A 727 8.68 23.70 -13.51
CA CYS A 727 9.13 23.02 -14.73
C CYS A 727 8.61 23.75 -15.98
N ARG A 728 9.06 23.31 -17.15
CA ARG A 728 8.55 23.86 -18.42
C ARG A 728 7.12 23.35 -18.64
N VAL A 729 6.17 24.28 -18.80
CA VAL A 729 4.76 23.95 -19.07
C VAL A 729 4.40 24.44 -20.48
N GLU A 730 3.89 23.53 -21.30
CA GLU A 730 3.41 23.81 -22.67
C GLU A 730 1.91 23.53 -22.77
N ILE A 731 1.14 24.58 -23.02
CA ILE A 731 -0.30 24.46 -23.27
C ILE A 731 -0.53 24.19 -24.76
N VAL A 732 -1.03 23.01 -25.06
CA VAL A 732 -1.27 22.53 -26.42
C VAL A 732 -2.69 22.87 -26.85
N THR A 733 -2.80 23.64 -27.95
CA THR A 733 -4.06 24.02 -28.57
C THR A 733 -4.20 23.44 -29.97
N ALA A 734 -5.41 23.43 -30.54
CA ALA A 734 -5.63 22.99 -31.90
C ALA A 734 -4.82 23.77 -32.94
N LYS A 735 -4.50 25.04 -32.66
CA LYS A 735 -3.63 25.88 -33.52
C LYS A 735 -2.17 25.41 -33.45
N THR A 736 -1.67 25.11 -32.25
CA THR A 736 -0.29 24.61 -32.07
C THR A 736 -0.11 23.20 -32.64
N ARG A 737 -1.15 22.36 -32.62
CA ARG A 737 -1.14 21.02 -33.25
C ARG A 737 -0.92 21.14 -34.78
N LYS A 738 -1.68 22.00 -35.47
CA LYS A 738 -1.55 22.21 -36.92
C LYS A 738 -0.17 22.72 -37.33
N ALA A 739 0.43 23.60 -36.55
CA ALA A 739 1.79 24.12 -36.79
C ALA A 739 2.89 23.05 -36.63
N ALA A 740 2.76 22.16 -35.64
CA ALA A 740 3.69 21.06 -35.43
C ALA A 740 3.61 19.96 -36.53
N ASP A 741 2.40 19.67 -37.03
CA ASP A 741 2.17 18.70 -38.11
C ASP A 741 2.64 19.21 -39.48
N SER A 742 2.55 20.53 -39.74
CA SER A 742 3.08 21.13 -40.98
C SER A 742 4.62 21.10 -41.02
N HIS A 743 5.30 21.27 -39.90
CA HIS A 743 6.78 21.15 -39.79
C HIS A 743 7.28 19.70 -39.94
N ARG A 744 6.47 18.68 -39.60
CA ARG A 744 6.81 17.27 -39.79
C ARG A 744 6.57 16.75 -41.20
N ARG A 745 5.67 17.37 -41.98
CA ARG A 745 5.43 17.00 -43.39
C ARG A 745 6.39 17.69 -44.37
N GLY A 746 7.19 18.65 -43.89
CA GLY A 746 8.18 19.37 -44.66
C GLY A 746 9.63 18.90 -44.46
N ARG A 747 9.84 17.79 -43.78
CA ARG A 747 11.11 17.06 -43.65
C ARG A 747 10.85 15.59 -44.07
#